data_4dcd44f249fdd7a2d2cd4f5fc963107c
#
_entry.id   4dcd44f249fdd7a2d2cd4f5fc963107c
#
_cell.length_a   1.000
_cell.length_b   1.000
_cell.length_c   1.000
_cell.angle_alpha   90.00
_cell.angle_beta   90.00
_cell.angle_gamma   90.00
#
_symmetry.space_group_name_H-M   'P 1'
#
loop_
_entity.id
_entity.type
_entity.pdbx_description
1 polymer ?
#
loop_
_entity_poly.entity_id
_entity_poly.type
_entity_poly.pdbx_seq_one_letter_code
_entity_poly.pdbx_strand_id
1 'polypeptide(L)'
;MNKKSLSTLEFYKITDQLVSYACCDGAKKILRNLKPMTDITDINLRLDETNDALSRIFQKGTVDFSQTKDIRASVARLKVGSSLNISELLNISAILSCAKHVKDYYEHREDSISGMLENLATVDALNSQIKKCIISEDEISDDASSNLRSIRRSKSIANDRIHSELNKLLNSPTYRTYLQDYVITTRQGRYCLPVKAEYKSAFPGMIHDQSSTGSTLFIEPAAVVKLNNDIRELELKEAAEIEVILADLSMKAGEHTEELLCDYEILVELDCIFAKAQLARHMHASRPVMNTSGIINIKKGRHPLIEPHTVVPIDIYLGKDFKLLIITGPNTGGKTVSLKTVGLLTLMAQSGLFIPALDHSDIAVFKNIYADIGDEQSIEQSLSTFSSHMTNTVKILKEADENCLVLFDEIGAGTDPTEGAALAIAILNDLKMRGVTTMATTHYSEIKLYALSTDGVENASCEFDVESLRPTYRLLIGIPGKSNAFAISKKLGLPDYILSDASERLNAEDVHFEDIVSDLEHARISLEKEQAEVESYKAEIASLKEKLKAKNERLDERTDNIIRKANEQAAAILKDAKDFADETIKAMNKHGMTVAELEKHRTAVREKMNKNQAKLKVEPAKVKAHKAHDISEFKTGMHVRVLTMNVTGTVSAIHPAKKQVTVQVGALSTKIDIKNLEILSGYKEPKEAPSKAAGGSGKIKMSKSAGISTEINLLGCTVDEAVARLDKYLDDAYIARIPQVRIVHGKGTGALRNGVTAYLRGVPYIKSFRLGEIGEGDAGVTIVDFK
;
A
#
# COMPACT_ATOMS: atom_id res chain seq x y z
N MET A 1 -0.55 23.31 19.80
CA MET A 1 -0.45 23.29 18.34
C MET A 1 -1.10 24.53 17.74
N ASN A 2 -0.43 25.26 16.85
CA ASN A 2 -0.88 26.52 16.28
C ASN A 2 -2.06 26.35 15.31
N LYS A 3 -3.18 27.05 15.55
CA LYS A 3 -4.38 26.97 14.70
C LYS A 3 -4.15 27.49 13.27
N LYS A 4 -3.32 28.54 13.11
CA LYS A 4 -3.00 29.09 11.78
C LYS A 4 -2.29 28.04 10.94
N SER A 5 -1.32 27.31 11.52
CA SER A 5 -0.59 26.26 10.81
C SER A 5 -1.48 25.10 10.38
N LEU A 6 -2.46 24.70 11.20
CA LEU A 6 -3.43 23.67 10.82
C LEU A 6 -4.24 24.07 9.57
N SER A 7 -4.61 25.34 9.48
CA SER A 7 -5.32 25.89 8.31
C SER A 7 -4.41 26.01 7.09
N THR A 8 -3.19 26.57 7.26
CA THR A 8 -2.21 26.74 6.19
C THR A 8 -1.77 25.41 5.56
N LEU A 9 -1.59 24.37 6.41
CA LEU A 9 -1.27 23.00 5.97
C LEU A 9 -2.50 22.19 5.53
N GLU A 10 -3.68 22.79 5.55
CA GLU A 10 -4.94 22.20 5.08
C GLU A 10 -5.31 20.89 5.81
N PHE A 11 -4.92 20.75 7.10
CA PHE A 11 -5.20 19.56 7.91
C PHE A 11 -6.70 19.27 8.03
N TYR A 12 -7.55 20.29 7.96
CA TYR A 12 -9.01 20.14 7.94
C TYR A 12 -9.51 19.28 6.77
N LYS A 13 -8.83 19.29 5.60
CA LYS A 13 -9.20 18.43 4.47
C LYS A 13 -8.95 16.95 4.79
N ILE A 14 -7.90 16.66 5.57
CA ILE A 14 -7.64 15.29 6.04
C ILE A 14 -8.71 14.86 7.04
N THR A 15 -9.08 15.73 7.98
CA THR A 15 -10.16 15.41 8.93
C THR A 15 -11.51 15.26 8.22
N ASP A 16 -11.81 16.04 7.19
CA ASP A 16 -13.03 15.88 6.38
C ASP A 16 -13.05 14.55 5.64
N GLN A 17 -11.93 14.14 5.04
CA GLN A 17 -11.79 12.80 4.45
C GLN A 17 -11.98 11.71 5.50
N LEU A 18 -11.35 11.85 6.67
CA LEU A 18 -11.48 10.89 7.77
C LEU A 18 -12.94 10.73 8.23
N VAL A 19 -13.66 11.85 8.38
CA VAL A 19 -15.08 11.87 8.77
C VAL A 19 -15.95 11.11 7.76
N SER A 20 -15.58 11.08 6.49
CA SER A 20 -16.34 10.34 5.47
C SER A 20 -16.30 8.82 5.67
N TYR A 21 -15.31 8.30 6.39
CA TYR A 21 -15.18 6.89 6.73
C TYR A 21 -15.88 6.50 8.03
N ALA A 22 -16.24 7.48 8.88
CA ALA A 22 -16.97 7.21 10.09
C ALA A 22 -18.48 7.00 9.80
N CYS A 23 -19.06 6.00 10.43
CA CYS A 23 -20.46 5.62 10.25
C CYS A 23 -21.40 6.43 11.14
N CYS A 24 -21.09 6.54 12.43
CA CYS A 24 -21.97 7.15 13.42
C CYS A 24 -21.66 8.65 13.65
N ASP A 25 -22.68 9.40 14.06
CA ASP A 25 -22.54 10.84 14.30
C ASP A 25 -21.65 11.18 15.49
N GLY A 26 -21.56 10.29 16.49
CA GLY A 26 -20.66 10.41 17.63
C GLY A 26 -19.20 10.43 17.16
N ALA A 27 -18.79 9.47 16.36
CA ALA A 27 -17.45 9.39 15.80
C ALA A 27 -17.13 10.56 14.86
N LYS A 28 -18.09 10.92 13.98
CA LYS A 28 -17.92 12.10 13.09
C LYS A 28 -17.65 13.38 13.86
N LYS A 29 -18.29 13.55 15.02
CA LYS A 29 -18.09 14.72 15.88
C LYS A 29 -16.69 14.76 16.52
N ILE A 30 -16.21 13.61 16.97
CA ILE A 30 -14.86 13.43 17.55
C ILE A 30 -13.82 13.69 16.47
N LEU A 31 -13.94 13.07 15.30
CA LEU A 31 -12.96 13.14 14.23
C LEU A 31 -12.87 14.53 13.59
N ARG A 32 -13.97 15.30 13.50
CA ARG A 32 -13.94 16.70 13.07
C ARG A 32 -13.11 17.59 14.01
N ASN A 33 -13.04 17.24 15.28
CA ASN A 33 -12.30 17.97 16.30
C ASN A 33 -10.95 17.33 16.62
N LEU A 34 -10.49 16.39 15.78
CA LEU A 34 -9.21 15.72 15.95
C LEU A 34 -8.06 16.75 15.99
N LYS A 35 -7.21 16.64 16.99
CA LYS A 35 -6.05 17.50 17.19
C LYS A 35 -4.79 16.67 17.30
N PRO A 36 -3.66 17.18 16.77
CA PRO A 36 -2.37 16.54 16.98
C PRO A 36 -1.99 16.54 18.47
N MET A 37 -1.51 15.42 18.93
CA MET A 37 -1.03 15.16 20.29
C MET A 37 0.46 15.47 20.40
N THR A 38 0.95 15.61 21.62
CA THR A 38 2.37 15.89 21.91
C THR A 38 3.01 14.86 22.83
N ASP A 39 2.23 13.95 23.38
CA ASP A 39 2.74 12.81 24.14
C ASP A 39 2.98 11.63 23.21
N ILE A 40 4.21 11.13 23.17
CA ILE A 40 4.60 10.03 22.30
C ILE A 40 3.91 8.72 22.69
N THR A 41 3.58 8.53 23.98
CA THR A 41 2.89 7.34 24.47
C THR A 41 1.47 7.27 23.93
N ASP A 42 0.74 8.39 24.05
CA ASP A 42 -0.63 8.50 23.52
C ASP A 42 -0.65 8.35 21.99
N ILE A 43 0.31 8.99 21.29
CA ILE A 43 0.42 8.87 19.84
C ILE A 43 0.63 7.42 19.42
N ASN A 44 1.57 6.72 20.06
CA ASN A 44 1.85 5.32 19.74
C ASN A 44 0.65 4.42 20.04
N LEU A 45 -0.04 4.63 21.15
CA LEU A 45 -1.27 3.90 21.48
C LEU A 45 -2.31 4.04 20.33
N ARG A 46 -2.57 5.27 19.89
CA ARG A 46 -3.51 5.53 18.81
C ARG A 46 -3.05 4.96 17.46
N LEU A 47 -1.74 4.92 17.20
CA LEU A 47 -1.17 4.28 16.02
C LEU A 47 -1.29 2.75 16.10
N ASP A 48 -1.11 2.15 17.29
CA ASP A 48 -1.26 0.71 17.49
C ASP A 48 -2.73 0.29 17.32
N GLU A 49 -3.69 1.03 17.89
CA GLU A 49 -5.13 0.83 17.66
C GLU A 49 -5.48 0.86 16.16
N THR A 50 -4.94 1.84 15.42
CA THR A 50 -5.14 1.96 13.96
C THR A 50 -4.54 0.78 13.21
N ASN A 51 -3.35 0.30 13.63
CA ASN A 51 -2.67 -0.85 13.05
C ASN A 51 -3.48 -2.14 13.22
N ASP A 52 -3.99 -2.35 14.44
CA ASP A 52 -4.72 -3.56 14.78
C ASP A 52 -6.07 -3.60 14.08
N ALA A 53 -6.77 -2.45 14.02
CA ALA A 53 -7.98 -2.33 13.23
C ALA A 53 -7.73 -2.58 11.73
N LEU A 54 -6.64 -2.03 11.16
CA LEU A 54 -6.26 -2.26 9.77
C LEU A 54 -5.98 -3.73 9.50
N SER A 55 -5.28 -4.41 10.41
CA SER A 55 -5.01 -5.85 10.34
C SER A 55 -6.29 -6.67 10.34
N ARG A 56 -7.27 -6.29 11.17
CA ARG A 56 -8.59 -6.93 11.20
C ARG A 56 -9.38 -6.67 9.92
N ILE A 57 -9.35 -5.46 9.38
CA ILE A 57 -10.00 -5.11 8.11
C ILE A 57 -9.46 -5.98 6.95
N PHE A 58 -8.16 -6.23 6.89
CA PHE A 58 -7.57 -7.07 5.84
C PHE A 58 -8.00 -8.54 5.94
N GLN A 59 -8.33 -9.02 7.13
CA GLN A 59 -8.67 -10.43 7.34
C GLN A 59 -10.17 -10.70 7.24
N LYS A 60 -11.00 -9.82 7.80
CA LYS A 60 -12.45 -10.02 7.94
C LYS A 60 -13.31 -8.97 7.23
N GLY A 61 -12.71 -7.93 6.67
CA GLY A 61 -13.46 -6.79 6.12
C GLY A 61 -13.77 -5.71 7.15
N THR A 62 -14.61 -4.76 6.77
CA THR A 62 -15.02 -3.63 7.61
C THR A 62 -16.24 -3.98 8.46
N VAL A 63 -16.35 -3.36 9.62
CA VAL A 63 -17.53 -3.45 10.51
C VAL A 63 -18.41 -2.23 10.26
N ASP A 64 -19.73 -2.41 10.32
CA ASP A 64 -20.71 -1.34 10.19
C ASP A 64 -21.16 -0.83 11.56
N PHE A 65 -20.94 0.46 11.82
CA PHE A 65 -21.35 1.15 13.05
C PHE A 65 -22.54 2.10 12.82
N SER A 66 -23.19 2.08 11.67
CA SER A 66 -24.28 3.02 11.29
C SER A 66 -25.47 3.00 12.24
N GLN A 67 -25.67 1.88 12.94
CA GLN A 67 -26.74 1.71 13.91
C GLN A 67 -26.43 2.34 15.28
N THR A 68 -25.23 2.88 15.49
CA THR A 68 -24.85 3.53 16.76
C THR A 68 -25.44 4.94 16.82
N LYS A 69 -26.59 5.07 17.48
CA LYS A 69 -27.29 6.34 17.69
C LYS A 69 -26.95 6.93 19.06
N ASP A 70 -27.01 8.25 19.19
CA ASP A 70 -26.73 8.92 20.47
C ASP A 70 -27.89 8.67 21.45
N ILE A 71 -27.66 7.81 22.45
CA ILE A 71 -28.68 7.45 23.48
C ILE A 71 -28.44 8.17 24.82
N ARG A 72 -27.46 9.06 24.96
CA ARG A 72 -27.14 9.68 26.24
C ARG A 72 -28.30 10.44 26.86
N ALA A 73 -29.13 11.12 26.05
CA ALA A 73 -30.34 11.78 26.51
C ALA A 73 -31.41 10.77 26.99
N SER A 74 -31.58 9.66 26.28
CA SER A 74 -32.49 8.59 26.64
C SER A 74 -32.05 7.89 27.94
N VAL A 75 -30.75 7.61 28.09
CA VAL A 75 -30.17 7.03 29.32
C VAL A 75 -30.35 7.99 30.50
N ALA A 76 -30.16 9.31 30.32
CA ALA A 76 -30.41 10.29 31.37
C ALA A 76 -31.87 10.30 31.83
N ARG A 77 -32.84 10.12 30.93
CA ARG A 77 -34.23 9.98 31.25
C ARG A 77 -34.54 8.67 31.99
N LEU A 78 -33.93 7.56 31.58
CA LEU A 78 -34.08 6.25 32.28
C LEU A 78 -33.60 6.34 33.73
N LYS A 79 -32.45 7.02 33.99
CA LYS A 79 -31.90 7.18 35.35
C LYS A 79 -32.83 7.92 36.30
N VAL A 80 -33.73 8.77 35.79
CA VAL A 80 -34.77 9.46 36.61
C VAL A 80 -36.11 8.76 36.54
N GLY A 81 -36.19 7.53 36.00
CA GLY A 81 -37.40 6.73 35.96
C GLY A 81 -38.45 7.19 34.93
N SER A 82 -38.05 7.98 33.92
CA SER A 82 -38.97 8.43 32.87
C SER A 82 -39.11 7.38 31.77
N SER A 83 -40.31 7.20 31.26
CA SER A 83 -40.54 6.32 30.10
C SER A 83 -39.97 6.91 28.81
N LEU A 84 -39.47 6.05 27.97
CA LEU A 84 -38.97 6.38 26.62
C LEU A 84 -40.07 6.20 25.58
N ASN A 85 -39.94 6.90 24.46
CA ASN A 85 -40.82 6.69 23.31
C ASN A 85 -40.31 5.52 22.45
N ILE A 86 -41.09 5.19 21.40
CA ILE A 86 -40.78 4.08 20.46
C ILE A 86 -39.41 4.29 19.80
N SER A 87 -39.11 5.46 19.24
CA SER A 87 -37.86 5.77 18.54
C SER A 87 -36.66 5.67 19.48
N GLU A 88 -36.77 6.12 20.74
CA GLU A 88 -35.70 6.01 21.73
C GLU A 88 -35.40 4.56 22.10
N LEU A 89 -36.41 3.71 22.26
CA LEU A 89 -36.27 2.27 22.53
C LEU A 89 -35.69 1.53 21.32
N LEU A 90 -36.08 1.91 20.09
CA LEU A 90 -35.46 1.39 18.87
C LEU A 90 -34.00 1.77 18.76
N ASN A 91 -33.60 2.98 19.15
CA ASN A 91 -32.19 3.39 19.19
C ASN A 91 -31.38 2.56 20.19
N ILE A 92 -31.96 2.21 21.34
CA ILE A 92 -31.32 1.29 22.30
C ILE A 92 -31.17 -0.10 21.67
N SER A 93 -32.23 -0.62 21.04
CA SER A 93 -32.16 -1.92 20.35
C SER A 93 -31.14 -1.93 19.22
N ALA A 94 -30.99 -0.81 18.49
CA ALA A 94 -29.98 -0.65 17.43
C ALA A 94 -28.57 -0.75 17.99
N ILE A 95 -28.27 -0.05 19.10
CA ILE A 95 -26.97 -0.14 19.79
C ILE A 95 -26.69 -1.56 20.26
N LEU A 96 -27.62 -2.21 20.95
CA LEU A 96 -27.45 -3.59 21.42
C LEU A 96 -27.23 -4.58 20.26
N SER A 97 -27.89 -4.33 19.14
CA SER A 97 -27.70 -5.14 17.93
C SER A 97 -26.33 -4.89 17.30
N CYS A 98 -25.89 -3.63 17.28
CA CYS A 98 -24.56 -3.25 16.81
C CYS A 98 -23.48 -3.84 17.72
N ALA A 99 -23.60 -3.72 19.04
CA ALA A 99 -22.68 -4.29 20.01
C ALA A 99 -22.53 -5.81 19.84
N LYS A 100 -23.63 -6.52 19.63
CA LYS A 100 -23.63 -7.95 19.34
C LYS A 100 -22.90 -8.26 18.04
N HIS A 101 -23.22 -7.54 16.96
CA HIS A 101 -22.57 -7.73 15.66
C HIS A 101 -21.07 -7.48 15.73
N VAL A 102 -20.64 -6.42 16.42
CA VAL A 102 -19.24 -6.09 16.64
C VAL A 102 -18.54 -7.15 17.50
N LYS A 103 -19.25 -7.69 18.52
CA LYS A 103 -18.74 -8.77 19.35
C LYS A 103 -18.60 -10.09 18.59
N ASP A 104 -19.54 -10.41 17.68
CA ASP A 104 -19.46 -11.59 16.81
C ASP A 104 -18.32 -11.46 15.75
N TYR A 105 -17.96 -10.22 15.39
CA TYR A 105 -16.79 -9.95 14.55
C TYR A 105 -15.48 -10.21 15.29
N TYR A 106 -15.48 -10.21 16.62
CA TYR A 106 -14.31 -10.40 17.47
C TYR A 106 -13.73 -11.82 17.34
N GLU A 107 -12.40 -11.88 17.19
CA GLU A 107 -11.62 -13.09 17.46
C GLU A 107 -10.69 -12.81 18.62
N HIS A 108 -10.53 -13.76 19.52
CA HIS A 108 -9.64 -13.61 20.66
C HIS A 108 -8.19 -13.40 20.18
N ARG A 109 -7.69 -12.18 20.35
CA ARG A 109 -6.33 -11.73 20.06
C ARG A 109 -5.84 -10.86 21.20
N GLU A 110 -4.55 -10.93 21.43
CA GLU A 110 -3.90 -9.97 22.31
C GLU A 110 -3.49 -8.74 21.47
N ASP A 111 -4.42 -7.81 21.23
CA ASP A 111 -4.17 -6.55 20.53
C ASP A 111 -4.79 -5.35 21.28
N SER A 112 -4.47 -4.14 20.87
CA SER A 112 -4.84 -2.90 21.55
C SER A 112 -6.34 -2.63 21.62
N ILE A 113 -7.15 -3.21 20.72
CA ILE A 113 -8.60 -3.00 20.64
C ILE A 113 -9.41 -4.15 21.25
N SER A 114 -8.77 -5.26 21.59
CA SER A 114 -9.45 -6.45 22.14
C SER A 114 -10.18 -6.15 23.44
N GLY A 115 -9.58 -5.38 24.34
CA GLY A 115 -10.23 -5.01 25.60
C GLY A 115 -11.54 -4.23 25.39
N MET A 116 -11.62 -3.37 24.38
CA MET A 116 -12.87 -2.67 24.03
C MET A 116 -13.94 -3.65 23.54
N LEU A 117 -13.56 -4.59 22.67
CA LEU A 117 -14.46 -5.58 22.10
C LEU A 117 -15.00 -6.57 23.17
N GLU A 118 -14.15 -6.95 24.12
CA GLU A 118 -14.55 -7.83 25.24
C GLU A 118 -15.52 -7.15 26.18
N ASN A 119 -15.35 -5.86 26.44
CA ASN A 119 -16.20 -5.08 27.36
C ASN A 119 -17.58 -4.72 26.80
N LEU A 120 -17.86 -4.98 25.52
CA LEU A 120 -19.20 -4.80 24.96
C LEU A 120 -20.21 -5.73 25.66
N ALA A 121 -21.28 -5.17 26.18
CA ALA A 121 -22.35 -5.89 26.82
C ALA A 121 -23.44 -6.29 25.79
N THR A 122 -23.72 -7.58 25.67
CA THR A 122 -24.82 -8.04 24.82
C THR A 122 -26.01 -8.33 25.69
N VAL A 123 -26.89 -7.35 25.96
CA VAL A 123 -28.13 -7.55 26.73
C VAL A 123 -29.19 -8.16 25.82
N ASP A 124 -28.97 -9.42 25.40
CA ASP A 124 -29.79 -10.12 24.40
C ASP A 124 -31.26 -10.23 24.81
N ALA A 125 -31.54 -10.39 26.10
CA ALA A 125 -32.92 -10.49 26.61
C ALA A 125 -33.71 -9.19 26.35
N LEU A 126 -33.10 -8.04 26.70
CA LEU A 126 -33.72 -6.73 26.47
C LEU A 126 -33.90 -6.45 24.97
N ASN A 127 -32.86 -6.68 24.17
CA ASN A 127 -32.88 -6.46 22.72
C ASN A 127 -34.00 -7.31 22.06
N SER A 128 -34.06 -8.58 22.40
CA SER A 128 -35.09 -9.49 21.88
C SER A 128 -36.51 -9.06 22.29
N GLN A 129 -36.67 -8.56 23.50
CA GLN A 129 -37.93 -8.07 23.98
C GLN A 129 -38.40 -6.79 23.29
N ILE A 130 -37.46 -5.81 23.10
CA ILE A 130 -37.78 -4.59 22.34
C ILE A 130 -38.18 -4.96 20.91
N LYS A 131 -37.44 -5.80 20.22
CA LYS A 131 -37.72 -6.25 18.84
C LYS A 131 -39.02 -7.03 18.72
N LYS A 132 -39.41 -7.77 19.77
CA LYS A 132 -40.69 -8.46 19.80
C LYS A 132 -41.84 -7.50 19.94
N CYS A 133 -41.70 -6.45 20.77
CA CYS A 133 -42.77 -5.50 21.08
C CYS A 133 -42.88 -4.40 20.03
N ILE A 134 -41.80 -3.94 19.45
CA ILE A 134 -41.75 -2.79 18.52
C ILE A 134 -41.31 -3.26 17.13
N ILE A 135 -42.19 -3.09 16.13
CA ILE A 135 -41.92 -3.48 14.72
C ILE A 135 -41.26 -2.33 13.96
N SER A 136 -41.79 -1.12 14.14
CA SER A 136 -41.30 0.11 13.47
C SER A 136 -41.57 1.34 14.35
N GLU A 137 -41.11 2.54 13.90
CA GLU A 137 -41.36 3.79 14.62
C GLU A 137 -42.83 4.10 14.85
N ASP A 138 -43.74 3.58 14.01
CA ASP A 138 -45.17 3.83 14.06
C ASP A 138 -45.99 2.62 14.52
N GLU A 139 -45.35 1.47 14.72
CA GLU A 139 -46.08 0.21 14.94
C GLU A 139 -45.54 -0.62 16.10
N ILE A 140 -46.41 -0.88 17.07
CA ILE A 140 -46.19 -1.86 18.15
C ILE A 140 -46.87 -3.17 17.78
N SER A 141 -46.13 -4.28 17.99
CA SER A 141 -46.60 -5.63 17.69
C SER A 141 -47.83 -6.01 18.52
N ASP A 142 -48.73 -6.75 17.92
CA ASP A 142 -49.86 -7.38 18.66
C ASP A 142 -49.36 -8.37 19.72
N ASP A 143 -48.16 -8.89 19.55
CA ASP A 143 -47.49 -9.82 20.48
C ASP A 143 -46.81 -9.12 21.65
N ALA A 144 -46.82 -7.77 21.68
CA ALA A 144 -46.24 -6.99 22.78
C ALA A 144 -46.97 -7.26 24.13
N SER A 145 -48.31 -7.37 24.12
CA SER A 145 -49.05 -7.81 25.27
C SER A 145 -50.34 -8.56 24.87
N SER A 146 -50.81 -9.45 25.73
CA SER A 146 -52.07 -10.15 25.52
C SER A 146 -53.26 -9.19 25.53
N ASN A 147 -53.17 -8.12 26.32
CA ASN A 147 -54.17 -7.08 26.43
C ASN A 147 -54.30 -6.25 25.13
N LEU A 148 -53.17 -5.79 24.57
CA LEU A 148 -53.11 -5.07 23.30
C LEU A 148 -53.75 -5.88 22.16
N ARG A 149 -53.39 -7.18 22.08
CA ARG A 149 -53.97 -8.10 21.11
C ARG A 149 -55.49 -8.20 21.25
N SER A 150 -55.99 -8.29 22.48
CA SER A 150 -57.44 -8.34 22.77
C SER A 150 -58.14 -7.05 22.36
N ILE A 151 -57.57 -5.89 22.69
CA ILE A 151 -58.13 -4.57 22.35
C ILE A 151 -58.17 -4.42 20.83
N ARG A 152 -57.08 -4.71 20.10
CA ARG A 152 -57.05 -4.60 18.61
C ARG A 152 -58.04 -5.56 17.95
N ARG A 153 -58.15 -6.78 18.47
CA ARG A 153 -59.16 -7.74 17.99
C ARG A 153 -60.58 -7.21 18.20
N SER A 154 -60.88 -6.63 19.37
CA SER A 154 -62.21 -6.04 19.68
C SER A 154 -62.44 -4.85 18.75
N LYS A 155 -61.47 -4.00 18.46
CA LYS A 155 -61.51 -2.86 17.53
C LYS A 155 -61.82 -3.34 16.11
N SER A 156 -61.16 -4.39 15.64
CA SER A 156 -61.45 -4.99 14.33
C SER A 156 -62.88 -5.49 14.23
N ILE A 157 -63.37 -6.23 15.26
CA ILE A 157 -64.72 -6.73 15.30
C ILE A 157 -65.72 -5.56 15.31
N ALA A 158 -65.45 -4.47 16.04
CA ALA A 158 -66.31 -3.29 16.06
C ALA A 158 -66.35 -2.58 14.70
N ASN A 159 -65.19 -2.45 14.03
CA ASN A 159 -65.09 -1.91 12.69
C ASN A 159 -65.91 -2.74 11.67
N ASP A 160 -65.76 -4.07 11.70
CA ASP A 160 -66.54 -4.96 10.81
C ASP A 160 -68.05 -4.81 11.02
N ARG A 161 -68.50 -4.66 12.29
CA ARG A 161 -69.90 -4.40 12.62
C ARG A 161 -70.37 -3.05 12.08
N ILE A 162 -69.54 -1.98 12.23
CA ILE A 162 -69.87 -0.67 11.67
C ILE A 162 -70.02 -0.76 10.15
N HIS A 163 -69.10 -1.36 9.49
CA HIS A 163 -69.15 -1.54 8.04
C HIS A 163 -70.38 -2.35 7.62
N SER A 164 -70.78 -3.39 8.39
CA SER A 164 -71.96 -4.16 8.11
C SER A 164 -73.23 -3.32 8.28
N GLU A 165 -73.37 -2.54 9.36
CA GLU A 165 -74.49 -1.68 9.58
C GLU A 165 -74.64 -0.54 8.58
N LEU A 166 -73.51 0.12 8.24
CA LEU A 166 -73.44 1.17 7.23
C LEU A 166 -73.80 0.62 5.84
N ASN A 167 -73.30 -0.55 5.48
CA ASN A 167 -73.68 -1.20 4.21
C ASN A 167 -75.14 -1.56 4.12
N LYS A 168 -75.77 -1.96 5.24
CA LYS A 168 -77.25 -2.15 5.30
C LYS A 168 -77.97 -0.83 4.97
N LEU A 169 -77.49 0.28 5.53
CA LEU A 169 -78.05 1.61 5.24
C LEU A 169 -77.86 2.05 3.78
N LEU A 170 -76.65 1.87 3.25
CA LEU A 170 -76.30 2.17 1.86
C LEU A 170 -77.18 1.38 0.85
N ASN A 171 -77.53 0.14 1.16
CA ASN A 171 -78.29 -0.74 0.33
C ASN A 171 -79.85 -0.65 0.58
N SER A 172 -80.20 0.11 1.58
CA SER A 172 -81.69 0.29 1.87
C SER A 172 -82.35 1.20 0.85
N PRO A 173 -83.40 0.78 0.18
CA PRO A 173 -84.11 1.60 -0.82
C PRO A 173 -84.50 2.96 -0.30
N THR A 174 -84.98 3.06 0.94
CA THR A 174 -85.37 4.29 1.62
C THR A 174 -84.27 5.26 1.85
N TYR A 175 -83.23 4.81 2.45
CA TYR A 175 -82.03 5.68 2.78
C TYR A 175 -81.23 6.06 1.59
N ARG A 176 -81.14 5.24 0.53
CA ARG A 176 -80.42 5.49 -0.71
C ARG A 176 -80.85 6.79 -1.36
N THR A 177 -82.09 7.20 -1.34
CA THR A 177 -82.55 8.47 -1.91
C THR A 177 -82.01 9.70 -1.15
N TYR A 178 -81.67 9.51 0.15
CA TYR A 178 -81.22 10.60 1.02
C TYR A 178 -79.76 10.85 0.88
N LEU A 179 -78.98 9.86 0.40
CA LEU A 179 -77.52 9.96 0.26
C LEU A 179 -77.12 10.78 -0.95
N GLN A 180 -76.04 11.59 -0.79
CA GLN A 180 -75.40 12.34 -1.86
C GLN A 180 -74.53 11.39 -2.67
N ASP A 181 -73.72 10.58 -2.00
CA ASP A 181 -72.82 9.57 -2.53
C ASP A 181 -72.99 8.25 -1.72
N TYR A 182 -72.72 7.10 -2.37
CA TYR A 182 -72.84 5.77 -1.79
C TYR A 182 -71.54 5.28 -1.19
N VAL A 183 -70.85 6.13 -0.40
CA VAL A 183 -69.55 5.83 0.19
C VAL A 183 -69.55 6.03 1.70
N ILE A 184 -68.80 5.18 2.38
CA ILE A 184 -68.55 5.35 3.82
C ILE A 184 -67.42 6.35 3.95
N THR A 185 -67.59 7.36 4.74
CA THR A 185 -66.54 8.40 4.99
C THR A 185 -66.21 8.47 6.48
N THR A 186 -65.05 8.94 6.78
CA THR A 186 -64.68 9.23 8.19
C THR A 186 -64.58 10.74 8.39
N ARG A 187 -65.22 11.26 9.42
CA ARG A 187 -65.12 12.67 9.85
C ARG A 187 -64.91 12.72 11.36
N GLN A 188 -63.88 13.48 11.76
CA GLN A 188 -63.45 13.58 13.17
C GLN A 188 -63.29 12.23 13.84
N GLY A 189 -62.75 11.24 13.10
CA GLY A 189 -62.52 9.88 13.61
C GLY A 189 -63.79 9.03 13.72
N ARG A 190 -64.95 9.45 13.14
CA ARG A 190 -66.17 8.72 13.17
C ARG A 190 -66.66 8.36 11.78
N TYR A 191 -67.20 7.17 11.66
CA TYR A 191 -67.79 6.72 10.39
C TYR A 191 -69.13 7.43 10.12
N CYS A 192 -69.22 8.11 9.01
CA CYS A 192 -70.34 8.91 8.59
C CYS A 192 -70.78 8.55 7.14
N LEU A 193 -72.06 8.88 6.84
CA LEU A 193 -72.55 8.83 5.45
C LEU A 193 -72.81 10.25 4.93
N PRO A 194 -72.49 10.52 3.64
CA PRO A 194 -72.78 11.80 3.01
C PRO A 194 -74.27 11.89 2.63
N VAL A 195 -75.04 12.70 3.35
CA VAL A 195 -76.47 12.90 3.18
C VAL A 195 -76.75 14.27 2.59
N LYS A 196 -77.70 14.38 1.64
CA LYS A 196 -78.15 15.66 1.08
C LYS A 196 -78.74 16.52 2.18
N ALA A 197 -78.43 17.81 2.20
CA ALA A 197 -78.91 18.73 3.23
C ALA A 197 -80.44 18.79 3.37
N GLU A 198 -81.16 18.59 2.31
CA GLU A 198 -82.61 18.55 2.27
C GLU A 198 -83.25 17.42 3.10
N TYR A 199 -82.45 16.30 3.28
CA TYR A 199 -82.98 15.14 4.06
C TYR A 199 -82.47 15.10 5.51
N LYS A 200 -81.88 16.20 5.99
CA LYS A 200 -81.31 16.32 7.38
C LYS A 200 -82.36 15.80 8.44
N SER A 201 -83.63 16.19 8.33
CA SER A 201 -84.71 15.80 9.31
C SER A 201 -85.20 14.38 9.13
N ALA A 202 -85.04 13.79 7.92
CA ALA A 202 -85.43 12.44 7.61
C ALA A 202 -84.41 11.36 7.89
N PHE A 203 -83.13 11.74 8.02
CA PHE A 203 -82.06 10.82 8.28
C PHE A 203 -81.65 10.84 9.80
N PRO A 204 -81.92 9.77 10.55
CA PRO A 204 -81.61 9.75 11.99
C PRO A 204 -80.15 9.61 12.25
N GLY A 205 -79.51 10.63 12.88
CA GLY A 205 -78.12 10.61 13.18
C GLY A 205 -77.54 11.95 13.64
N MET A 206 -76.27 11.99 13.92
CA MET A 206 -75.51 13.19 14.36
C MET A 206 -74.69 13.76 13.21
N ILE A 207 -74.72 15.08 13.00
CA ILE A 207 -73.93 15.77 12.00
C ILE A 207 -72.57 16.06 12.59
N HIS A 208 -71.53 15.60 11.88
CA HIS A 208 -70.18 15.82 12.29
C HIS A 208 -69.48 16.88 11.41
N ASP A 209 -69.94 16.99 10.13
CA ASP A 209 -69.27 17.91 9.19
C ASP A 209 -70.22 18.25 8.06
N GLN A 210 -69.95 19.30 7.29
CA GLN A 210 -70.66 19.64 6.08
C GLN A 210 -69.70 20.03 4.96
N SER A 211 -70.22 19.83 3.71
CA SER A 211 -69.41 20.24 2.54
C SER A 211 -69.25 21.77 2.48
N SER A 212 -68.23 22.25 1.83
CA SER A 212 -67.98 23.70 1.64
C SER A 212 -69.17 24.46 1.00
N THR A 213 -69.92 23.80 0.23
CA THR A 213 -71.18 24.34 -0.41
C THR A 213 -72.41 24.23 0.47
N GLY A 214 -72.31 23.55 1.61
CA GLY A 214 -73.46 23.28 2.50
C GLY A 214 -74.46 22.26 1.99
N SER A 215 -74.31 21.72 0.76
CA SER A 215 -75.27 20.81 0.10
C SER A 215 -75.22 19.37 0.63
N THR A 216 -74.11 18.97 1.25
CA THR A 216 -73.91 17.62 1.80
C THR A 216 -73.58 17.68 3.27
N LEU A 217 -74.24 16.92 4.09
CA LEU A 217 -73.98 16.75 5.52
C LEU A 217 -73.36 15.38 5.74
N PHE A 218 -72.28 15.33 6.50
CA PHE A 218 -71.67 14.08 6.93
C PHE A 218 -72.29 13.65 8.26
N ILE A 219 -73.23 12.70 8.16
CA ILE A 219 -74.11 12.26 9.31
C ILE A 219 -73.60 10.90 9.80
N GLU A 220 -73.34 10.81 11.09
CA GLU A 220 -73.16 9.53 11.80
C GLU A 220 -74.51 8.94 12.02
N PRO A 221 -74.89 7.82 11.38
CA PRO A 221 -76.19 7.22 11.58
C PRO A 221 -76.39 6.77 13.04
N ALA A 222 -77.60 6.96 13.57
CA ALA A 222 -77.95 6.57 14.96
C ALA A 222 -77.63 5.09 15.26
N ALA A 223 -77.74 4.21 14.26
CA ALA A 223 -77.43 2.79 14.34
C ALA A 223 -75.95 2.49 14.65
N VAL A 224 -75.02 3.41 14.32
CA VAL A 224 -73.58 3.18 14.51
C VAL A 224 -72.94 4.08 15.58
N VAL A 225 -73.75 5.02 16.20
CA VAL A 225 -73.18 5.92 17.25
C VAL A 225 -72.55 5.15 18.39
N LYS A 226 -73.23 4.10 18.86
CA LYS A 226 -72.68 3.27 19.95
C LYS A 226 -71.36 2.59 19.53
N LEU A 227 -71.33 2.01 18.34
CA LEU A 227 -70.17 1.32 17.81
C LEU A 227 -68.96 2.28 17.56
N ASN A 228 -69.26 3.49 17.08
CA ASN A 228 -68.20 4.54 16.95
C ASN A 228 -67.71 4.97 18.34
N ASN A 229 -68.51 5.05 19.35
CA ASN A 229 -68.09 5.31 20.72
C ASN A 229 -67.25 4.16 21.29
N ASP A 230 -67.70 2.91 21.04
CA ASP A 230 -66.96 1.71 21.45
C ASP A 230 -65.58 1.70 20.81
N ILE A 231 -65.41 2.05 19.48
CA ILE A 231 -64.11 2.18 18.82
C ILE A 231 -63.28 3.26 19.47
N ARG A 232 -63.86 4.43 19.77
CA ARG A 232 -63.09 5.52 20.42
C ARG A 232 -62.65 5.14 21.82
N GLU A 233 -63.46 4.41 22.56
CA GLU A 233 -63.04 3.85 23.86
C GLU A 233 -61.89 2.84 23.70
N LEU A 234 -62.00 1.96 22.68
CA LEU A 234 -60.90 0.99 22.37
C LEU A 234 -59.62 1.67 21.92
N GLU A 235 -59.68 2.77 21.14
CA GLU A 235 -58.53 3.58 20.76
C GLU A 235 -57.84 4.19 21.98
N LEU A 236 -58.60 4.72 22.94
CA LEU A 236 -58.03 5.24 24.19
C LEU A 236 -57.39 4.12 25.03
N LYS A 237 -58.00 2.94 25.08
CA LYS A 237 -57.48 1.76 25.76
C LYS A 237 -56.18 1.26 25.07
N GLU A 238 -56.17 1.28 23.73
CA GLU A 238 -55.00 0.92 22.94
C GLU A 238 -53.84 1.88 23.25
N ALA A 239 -54.10 3.18 23.24
CA ALA A 239 -53.06 4.19 23.57
C ALA A 239 -52.52 4.03 25.00
N ALA A 240 -53.43 3.83 25.97
CA ALA A 240 -53.03 3.58 27.36
C ALA A 240 -52.20 2.30 27.53
N GLU A 241 -52.59 1.22 26.85
CA GLU A 241 -51.83 -0.04 26.90
C GLU A 241 -50.46 0.09 26.25
N ILE A 242 -50.35 0.85 25.16
CA ILE A 242 -49.05 1.19 24.52
C ILE A 242 -48.14 1.92 25.51
N GLU A 243 -48.67 2.90 26.27
CA GLU A 243 -47.90 3.59 27.31
C GLU A 243 -47.39 2.63 28.39
N VAL A 244 -48.19 1.68 28.80
CA VAL A 244 -47.81 0.64 29.79
C VAL A 244 -46.68 -0.25 29.24
N ILE A 245 -46.78 -0.67 27.96
CA ILE A 245 -45.75 -1.48 27.30
C ILE A 245 -44.42 -0.70 27.20
N LEU A 246 -44.48 0.57 26.79
CA LEU A 246 -43.31 1.42 26.71
C LEU A 246 -42.66 1.68 28.08
N ALA A 247 -43.49 1.84 29.12
CA ALA A 247 -42.99 2.01 30.50
C ALA A 247 -42.31 0.73 31.03
N ASP A 248 -42.84 -0.47 30.75
CA ASP A 248 -42.21 -1.74 31.13
C ASP A 248 -40.88 -1.94 30.43
N LEU A 249 -40.81 -1.68 29.11
CA LEU A 249 -39.57 -1.75 28.35
C LEU A 249 -38.56 -0.72 28.85
N SER A 250 -39.02 0.49 29.20
CA SER A 250 -38.13 1.56 29.72
C SER A 250 -37.59 1.20 31.10
N MET A 251 -38.40 0.61 31.97
CA MET A 251 -37.98 0.13 33.30
C MET A 251 -36.85 -0.93 33.15
N LYS A 252 -37.05 -1.90 32.26
CA LYS A 252 -36.04 -2.93 31.98
C LYS A 252 -34.76 -2.35 31.37
N ALA A 253 -34.88 -1.39 30.43
CA ALA A 253 -33.74 -0.67 29.91
C ALA A 253 -33.03 0.17 31.00
N GLY A 254 -33.78 0.65 31.97
CA GLY A 254 -33.24 1.39 33.12
C GLY A 254 -32.33 0.57 34.03
N GLU A 255 -32.52 -0.76 34.09
CA GLU A 255 -31.65 -1.68 34.82
C GLU A 255 -30.23 -1.80 34.20
N HIS A 256 -30.09 -1.45 32.90
CA HIS A 256 -28.85 -1.59 32.11
C HIS A 256 -28.27 -0.25 31.68
N THR A 257 -28.53 0.85 32.36
CA THR A 257 -28.12 2.19 31.94
C THR A 257 -26.62 2.37 31.84
N GLU A 258 -25.82 1.75 32.70
CA GLU A 258 -24.36 1.83 32.68
C GLU A 258 -23.77 1.04 31.52
N GLU A 259 -24.27 -0.17 31.29
CA GLU A 259 -23.87 -1.03 30.18
C GLU A 259 -24.19 -0.38 28.82
N LEU A 260 -25.38 0.19 28.66
CA LEU A 260 -25.83 0.88 27.45
C LEU A 260 -24.97 2.12 27.15
N LEU A 261 -24.56 2.87 28.18
CA LEU A 261 -23.70 4.02 27.99
C LEU A 261 -22.27 3.61 27.63
N CYS A 262 -21.75 2.59 28.31
CA CYS A 262 -20.44 2.00 28.00
C CYS A 262 -20.38 1.47 26.56
N ASP A 263 -21.39 0.70 26.13
CA ASP A 263 -21.49 0.19 24.76
C ASP A 263 -21.51 1.33 23.74
N TYR A 264 -22.28 2.39 23.99
CA TYR A 264 -22.30 3.56 23.11
C TYR A 264 -20.90 4.19 22.98
N GLU A 265 -20.20 4.41 24.10
CA GLU A 265 -18.88 5.02 24.12
C GLU A 265 -17.85 4.15 23.41
N ILE A 266 -17.86 2.84 23.67
CA ILE A 266 -16.98 1.87 23.00
C ILE A 266 -17.25 1.81 21.48
N LEU A 267 -18.50 1.74 21.08
CA LEU A 267 -18.86 1.69 19.65
C LEU A 267 -18.46 2.96 18.91
N VAL A 268 -18.61 4.12 19.53
CA VAL A 268 -18.14 5.40 18.97
C VAL A 268 -16.62 5.43 18.83
N GLU A 269 -15.91 4.97 19.85
CA GLU A 269 -14.42 4.92 19.80
C GLU A 269 -13.94 3.92 18.75
N LEU A 270 -14.54 2.74 18.68
CA LEU A 270 -14.22 1.74 17.65
C LEU A 270 -14.48 2.29 16.24
N ASP A 271 -15.59 3.00 16.01
CA ASP A 271 -15.88 3.64 14.72
C ASP A 271 -14.79 4.65 14.35
N CYS A 272 -14.32 5.45 15.32
CA CYS A 272 -13.19 6.35 15.12
C CYS A 272 -11.91 5.60 14.70
N ILE A 273 -11.59 4.50 15.39
CA ILE A 273 -10.40 3.68 15.11
C ILE A 273 -10.51 3.02 13.73
N PHE A 274 -11.65 2.42 13.42
CA PHE A 274 -11.89 1.79 12.12
C PHE A 274 -11.91 2.81 10.97
N ALA A 275 -12.42 4.02 11.20
CA ALA A 275 -12.36 5.11 10.21
C ALA A 275 -10.90 5.51 9.89
N LYS A 276 -10.01 5.62 10.91
CA LYS A 276 -8.58 5.85 10.72
C LYS A 276 -7.93 4.73 9.92
N ALA A 277 -8.24 3.48 10.22
CA ALA A 277 -7.73 2.32 9.50
C ALA A 277 -8.22 2.27 8.04
N GLN A 278 -9.47 2.65 7.77
CA GLN A 278 -10.01 2.74 6.41
C GLN A 278 -9.32 3.86 5.60
N LEU A 279 -9.09 5.01 6.22
CA LEU A 279 -8.33 6.11 5.60
C LEU A 279 -6.90 5.65 5.27
N ALA A 280 -6.23 4.96 6.22
CA ALA A 280 -4.89 4.40 6.01
C ALA A 280 -4.86 3.44 4.81
N ARG A 281 -5.84 2.55 4.71
CA ARG A 281 -5.99 1.63 3.57
C ARG A 281 -6.18 2.37 2.26
N HIS A 282 -7.04 3.39 2.23
CA HIS A 282 -7.33 4.19 1.04
C HIS A 282 -6.10 4.94 0.52
N MET A 283 -5.33 5.52 1.43
CA MET A 283 -4.10 6.27 1.10
C MET A 283 -2.89 5.37 0.84
N HIS A 284 -3.01 4.05 0.99
CA HIS A 284 -1.86 3.13 1.05
C HIS A 284 -0.81 3.65 2.02
N ALA A 285 -1.25 4.02 3.20
CA ALA A 285 -0.44 4.62 4.24
C ALA A 285 0.18 3.53 5.13
N SER A 286 1.36 3.82 5.68
CA SER A 286 2.05 2.96 6.63
C SER A 286 2.17 3.62 8.01
N ARG A 287 2.39 2.80 9.03
CA ARG A 287 2.61 3.26 10.40
C ARG A 287 3.94 4.01 10.51
N PRO A 288 3.96 5.30 10.89
CA PRO A 288 5.21 6.00 11.13
C PRO A 288 5.89 5.52 12.42
N VAL A 289 7.22 5.61 12.44
CA VAL A 289 8.00 5.42 13.67
C VAL A 289 8.14 6.77 14.37
N MET A 290 7.55 6.89 15.57
CA MET A 290 7.57 8.15 16.30
C MET A 290 8.84 8.27 17.13
N ASN A 291 9.44 9.47 17.19
CA ASN A 291 10.61 9.76 18.00
C ASN A 291 10.53 11.14 18.67
N THR A 292 11.32 11.33 19.71
CA THR A 292 11.47 12.61 20.43
C THR A 292 12.83 13.28 20.17
N SER A 293 13.63 12.72 19.27
CA SER A 293 14.98 13.21 18.96
C SER A 293 14.99 14.31 17.89
N GLY A 294 13.83 14.74 17.40
CA GLY A 294 13.71 15.77 16.37
C GLY A 294 14.02 15.26 14.95
N ILE A 295 14.09 13.93 14.76
CA ILE A 295 14.43 13.32 13.47
C ILE A 295 13.17 13.14 12.62
N ILE A 296 13.21 13.66 11.41
CA ILE A 296 12.26 13.37 10.32
C ILE A 296 13.03 12.61 9.24
N ASN A 297 12.52 11.44 8.84
CA ASN A 297 13.07 10.65 7.74
C ASN A 297 11.91 9.97 7.00
N ILE A 298 11.34 10.68 6.06
CA ILE A 298 10.19 10.23 5.27
C ILE A 298 10.70 9.58 3.99
N LYS A 299 10.38 8.31 3.81
CA LYS A 299 10.73 7.52 2.64
C LYS A 299 9.54 7.44 1.68
N LYS A 300 9.74 7.90 0.44
CA LYS A 300 8.70 7.90 -0.59
C LYS A 300 7.37 8.51 -0.11
N GLY A 301 7.47 9.62 0.61
CA GLY A 301 6.31 10.36 1.11
C GLY A 301 5.50 10.95 -0.02
N ARG A 302 4.19 10.75 0.01
CA ARG A 302 3.23 11.29 -0.96
C ARG A 302 2.36 12.34 -0.28
N HIS A 303 2.08 13.42 -0.98
CA HIS A 303 1.17 14.43 -0.45
C HIS A 303 -0.26 13.87 -0.41
N PRO A 304 -0.91 13.78 0.77
CA PRO A 304 -2.17 13.04 0.93
C PRO A 304 -3.38 13.65 0.20
N LEU A 305 -3.29 14.92 -0.19
CA LEU A 305 -4.36 15.64 -0.90
C LEU A 305 -4.17 15.68 -2.42
N ILE A 306 -3.11 15.06 -2.94
CA ILE A 306 -2.88 14.89 -4.38
C ILE A 306 -3.29 13.47 -4.77
N GLU A 307 -3.87 13.32 -5.96
CA GLU A 307 -4.31 12.01 -6.46
C GLU A 307 -3.16 11.00 -6.50
N PRO A 308 -3.40 9.74 -6.04
CA PRO A 308 -2.35 8.72 -5.92
C PRO A 308 -1.60 8.40 -7.22
N HIS A 309 -2.24 8.59 -8.37
CA HIS A 309 -1.64 8.32 -9.68
C HIS A 309 -0.78 9.48 -10.22
N THR A 310 -0.95 10.67 -9.70
CA THR A 310 -0.25 11.89 -10.16
C THR A 310 0.82 12.34 -9.19
N VAL A 311 0.70 11.97 -7.91
CA VAL A 311 1.64 12.36 -6.86
C VAL A 311 3.00 11.70 -7.07
N VAL A 312 4.06 12.48 -7.10
CA VAL A 312 5.44 11.98 -7.12
C VAL A 312 5.92 11.79 -5.69
N PRO A 313 6.36 10.55 -5.33
CA PRO A 313 6.88 10.29 -3.99
C PRO A 313 8.23 10.99 -3.78
N ILE A 314 8.40 11.62 -2.62
CA ILE A 314 9.64 12.32 -2.24
C ILE A 314 10.30 11.66 -1.04
N ASP A 315 11.63 11.70 -1.00
CA ASP A 315 12.43 11.30 0.14
C ASP A 315 12.93 12.55 0.86
N ILE A 316 12.63 12.67 2.16
CA ILE A 316 13.04 13.83 2.96
C ILE A 316 13.61 13.36 4.29
N TYR A 317 14.81 13.80 4.62
CA TYR A 317 15.42 13.58 5.92
C TYR A 317 15.94 14.88 6.51
N LEU A 318 15.81 15.05 7.83
CA LEU A 318 16.09 16.26 8.58
C LEU A 318 16.20 15.92 10.08
N GLY A 319 17.03 16.64 10.81
CA GLY A 319 17.11 16.54 12.28
C GLY A 319 18.22 15.65 12.80
N LYS A 320 18.91 14.85 11.96
CA LYS A 320 20.04 14.01 12.34
C LYS A 320 21.38 14.71 12.09
N ASP A 321 21.74 14.87 10.82
CA ASP A 321 23.00 15.45 10.41
C ASP A 321 22.92 16.98 10.30
N PHE A 322 21.74 17.48 9.99
CA PHE A 322 21.42 18.91 9.92
C PHE A 322 19.98 19.14 10.42
N LYS A 323 19.74 20.33 10.97
CA LYS A 323 18.41 20.74 11.46
C LYS A 323 17.72 21.78 10.57
N LEU A 324 18.44 22.32 9.60
CA LEU A 324 17.93 23.33 8.69
C LEU A 324 18.13 22.86 7.24
N LEU A 325 17.00 22.75 6.50
CA LEU A 325 16.98 22.35 5.10
C LEU A 325 16.48 23.50 4.24
N ILE A 326 17.27 23.91 3.25
CA ILE A 326 16.95 24.97 2.30
C ILE A 326 16.63 24.36 0.94
N ILE A 327 15.39 24.51 0.50
CA ILE A 327 14.91 23.96 -0.77
C ILE A 327 14.95 25.06 -1.84
N THR A 328 15.63 24.77 -2.92
CA THR A 328 15.82 25.71 -4.05
C THR A 328 15.27 25.12 -5.35
N GLY A 329 15.18 25.92 -6.38
CA GLY A 329 14.66 25.50 -7.70
C GLY A 329 13.46 26.36 -8.16
N PRO A 330 12.87 26.08 -9.34
CA PRO A 330 11.77 26.86 -9.89
C PRO A 330 10.48 26.73 -9.04
N ASN A 331 9.60 27.73 -9.07
CA ASN A 331 8.32 27.71 -8.32
C ASN A 331 7.44 26.53 -8.71
N THR A 332 7.44 26.18 -9.97
CA THR A 332 6.69 25.02 -10.51
C THR A 332 7.28 23.67 -10.09
N GLY A 333 8.48 23.63 -9.49
CA GLY A 333 9.21 22.40 -9.15
C GLY A 333 8.66 21.61 -7.96
N GLY A 334 7.69 22.14 -7.20
CA GLY A 334 7.08 21.45 -6.06
C GLY A 334 7.66 21.81 -4.69
N LYS A 335 8.42 22.92 -4.56
CA LYS A 335 9.00 23.40 -3.29
C LYS A 335 7.96 23.53 -2.17
N THR A 336 6.90 24.31 -2.42
CA THR A 336 5.77 24.51 -1.50
C THR A 336 5.07 23.20 -1.16
N VAL A 337 4.92 22.31 -2.14
CA VAL A 337 4.30 20.98 -1.94
C VAL A 337 5.17 20.12 -1.01
N SER A 338 6.49 20.18 -1.15
CA SER A 338 7.41 19.46 -0.26
C SER A 338 7.32 19.94 1.19
N LEU A 339 7.26 21.27 1.43
CA LEU A 339 7.03 21.84 2.76
C LEU A 339 5.69 21.38 3.34
N LYS A 340 4.60 21.54 2.55
CA LYS A 340 3.26 21.10 2.97
C LYS A 340 3.22 19.60 3.25
N THR A 341 3.91 18.79 2.47
CA THR A 341 3.97 17.34 2.68
C THR A 341 4.56 17.02 4.06
N VAL A 342 5.73 17.55 4.39
CA VAL A 342 6.36 17.30 5.69
C VAL A 342 5.47 17.77 6.84
N GLY A 343 4.96 19.00 6.75
CA GLY A 343 4.08 19.55 7.79
C GLY A 343 2.82 18.72 8.00
N LEU A 344 2.15 18.34 6.89
CA LEU A 344 0.89 17.61 6.94
C LEU A 344 1.08 16.16 7.42
N LEU A 345 2.12 15.45 6.93
CA LEU A 345 2.43 14.10 7.40
C LEU A 345 2.81 14.09 8.89
N THR A 346 3.50 15.11 9.37
CA THR A 346 3.81 15.27 10.80
C THR A 346 2.53 15.48 11.62
N LEU A 347 1.60 16.35 11.18
CA LEU A 347 0.30 16.54 11.82
C LEU A 347 -0.53 15.25 11.83
N MET A 348 -0.55 14.51 10.73
CA MET A 348 -1.24 13.21 10.64
C MET A 348 -0.67 12.21 11.64
N ALA A 349 0.65 12.03 11.66
CA ALA A 349 1.32 11.11 12.58
C ALA A 349 1.03 11.46 14.04
N GLN A 350 1.14 12.73 14.43
CA GLN A 350 0.81 13.21 15.78
C GLN A 350 -0.68 13.13 16.13
N SER A 351 -1.56 12.91 15.15
CA SER A 351 -2.98 12.68 15.36
C SER A 351 -3.34 11.18 15.43
N GLY A 352 -2.36 10.29 15.46
CA GLY A 352 -2.57 8.83 15.44
C GLY A 352 -3.09 8.32 14.11
N LEU A 353 -2.75 9.01 13.00
CA LEU A 353 -3.05 8.60 11.64
C LEU A 353 -1.80 8.02 10.98
N PHE A 354 -1.98 7.04 10.13
CA PHE A 354 -0.92 6.55 9.26
C PHE A 354 -0.62 7.59 8.17
N ILE A 355 0.60 7.54 7.67
CA ILE A 355 1.09 8.47 6.65
C ILE A 355 1.30 7.77 5.31
N PRO A 356 0.97 8.38 4.16
CA PRO A 356 1.21 7.82 2.83
C PRO A 356 2.71 7.88 2.47
N ALA A 357 3.50 7.04 3.14
CA ALA A 357 4.94 6.87 2.97
C ALA A 357 5.31 5.39 3.06
N LEU A 358 6.57 5.03 2.78
CA LEU A 358 7.04 3.66 3.01
C LEU A 358 7.20 3.37 4.50
N ASP A 359 7.16 2.08 4.83
CA ASP A 359 7.44 1.58 6.18
C ASP A 359 8.79 2.06 6.70
N HIS A 360 8.92 2.16 8.02
CA HIS A 360 10.10 2.70 8.69
C HIS A 360 10.42 4.15 8.30
N SER A 361 9.40 4.97 8.07
CA SER A 361 9.53 6.41 8.01
C SER A 361 9.48 6.96 9.43
N ASP A 362 10.50 7.75 9.81
CA ASP A 362 10.60 8.33 11.15
C ASP A 362 9.98 9.73 11.15
N ILE A 363 9.15 10.01 12.15
CA ILE A 363 8.52 11.30 12.38
C ILE A 363 8.78 11.74 13.82
N ALA A 364 9.33 12.93 13.99
CA ALA A 364 9.51 13.53 15.29
C ALA A 364 8.20 14.11 15.87
N VAL A 365 8.08 14.04 17.18
CA VAL A 365 6.99 14.69 17.91
C VAL A 365 7.39 16.14 18.20
N PHE A 366 6.63 17.07 17.65
CA PHE A 366 6.82 18.50 17.87
C PHE A 366 5.73 19.09 18.77
N LYS A 367 6.12 19.98 19.65
CA LYS A 367 5.20 20.74 20.51
C LYS A 367 4.33 21.69 19.69
N ASN A 368 4.95 22.36 18.73
CA ASN A 368 4.30 23.23 17.77
C ASN A 368 4.88 23.07 16.36
N ILE A 369 4.03 23.25 15.36
CA ILE A 369 4.42 23.37 13.97
C ILE A 369 4.00 24.76 13.52
N TYR A 370 4.95 25.52 13.01
CA TYR A 370 4.73 26.84 12.45
C TYR A 370 4.91 26.80 10.94
N ALA A 371 3.97 27.38 10.21
CA ALA A 371 3.99 27.45 8.77
C ALA A 371 3.73 28.89 8.31
N ASP A 372 4.66 29.40 7.54
CA ASP A 372 4.51 30.64 6.77
C ASP A 372 4.57 30.24 5.29
N ILE A 373 3.42 29.82 4.74
CA ILE A 373 3.26 29.24 3.41
C ILE A 373 2.06 29.91 2.74
N GLY A 374 2.23 30.34 1.50
CA GLY A 374 1.17 30.84 0.62
C GLY A 374 1.19 32.37 0.51
N ASP A 375 0.74 32.85 -0.66
CA ASP A 375 0.50 34.25 -0.94
C ASP A 375 -0.79 34.70 -0.26
N GLU A 376 -0.70 35.58 0.72
CA GLU A 376 -1.88 36.28 1.25
C GLU A 376 -2.38 37.29 0.21
N GLN A 377 -2.83 36.84 -0.96
CA GLN A 377 -3.48 37.69 -1.98
C GLN A 377 -4.94 37.97 -1.65
N SER A 378 -5.26 38.23 -0.38
CA SER A 378 -6.58 38.73 -0.05
C SER A 378 -6.59 40.27 -0.29
N ILE A 379 -7.40 40.67 -1.24
CA ILE A 379 -7.64 42.07 -1.62
C ILE A 379 -8.05 42.99 -0.42
N GLU A 380 -8.45 42.39 0.70
CA GLU A 380 -8.94 43.05 1.88
C GLU A 380 -7.85 43.50 2.89
N GLN A 381 -6.61 43.05 2.78
CA GLN A 381 -5.51 43.43 3.64
C GLN A 381 -4.47 44.25 2.88
N SER A 382 -4.47 45.57 3.10
CA SER A 382 -3.60 46.58 2.48
C SER A 382 -2.13 46.55 2.93
N LEU A 383 -1.68 45.51 3.63
CA LEU A 383 -0.27 45.26 3.96
C LEU A 383 0.43 44.63 2.79
N SER A 384 1.63 45.09 2.44
CA SER A 384 2.43 44.44 1.41
C SER A 384 2.70 42.99 1.83
N THR A 385 2.83 42.07 0.86
CA THR A 385 3.13 40.67 1.08
C THR A 385 4.31 40.48 2.03
N PHE A 386 5.36 41.29 1.88
CA PHE A 386 6.53 41.30 2.77
C PHE A 386 6.17 41.59 4.22
N SER A 387 5.31 42.60 4.49
CA SER A 387 4.95 42.98 5.86
C SER A 387 4.14 41.88 6.56
N SER A 388 3.27 41.13 5.85
CA SER A 388 2.50 40.03 6.43
C SER A 388 3.38 38.83 6.76
N HIS A 389 4.28 38.43 5.84
CA HIS A 389 5.28 37.40 6.10
C HIS A 389 6.18 37.74 7.27
N MET A 390 6.69 39.00 7.32
CA MET A 390 7.56 39.44 8.39
C MET A 390 6.83 39.50 9.75
N THR A 391 5.57 39.91 9.77
CA THR A 391 4.75 39.91 10.99
C THR A 391 4.56 38.47 11.53
N ASN A 392 4.33 37.52 10.64
CA ASN A 392 4.22 36.08 11.00
C ASN A 392 5.56 35.55 11.49
N THR A 393 6.64 35.84 10.77
CA THR A 393 8.01 35.48 11.14
C THR A 393 8.39 35.97 12.53
N VAL A 394 8.09 37.22 12.85
CA VAL A 394 8.33 37.77 14.20
C VAL A 394 7.58 37.01 15.29
N LYS A 395 6.33 36.57 15.03
CA LYS A 395 5.58 35.73 15.98
C LYS A 395 6.24 34.36 16.14
N ILE A 396 6.63 33.74 15.02
CA ILE A 396 7.31 32.44 15.01
C ILE A 396 8.61 32.54 15.84
N LEU A 397 9.45 33.55 15.57
CA LEU A 397 10.73 33.74 16.28
C LEU A 397 10.56 33.97 17.79
N LYS A 398 9.43 34.52 18.23
CA LYS A 398 9.14 34.71 19.67
C LYS A 398 8.75 33.40 20.38
N GLU A 399 8.11 32.47 19.66
CA GLU A 399 7.48 31.28 20.23
C GLU A 399 8.26 29.98 19.93
N ALA A 400 9.09 29.95 18.88
CA ALA A 400 9.78 28.76 18.43
C ALA A 400 10.92 28.39 19.38
N ASP A 401 10.96 27.11 19.76
CA ASP A 401 12.01 26.47 20.55
C ASP A 401 12.52 25.19 19.83
N GLU A 402 13.46 24.52 20.39
CA GLU A 402 14.08 23.29 19.84
C GLU A 402 13.09 22.14 19.57
N ASN A 403 11.90 22.19 20.19
CA ASN A 403 10.83 21.21 20.04
C ASN A 403 9.78 21.63 19.00
N CYS A 404 10.11 22.57 18.16
CA CYS A 404 9.22 23.10 17.13
C CYS A 404 9.72 22.74 15.73
N LEU A 405 8.76 22.59 14.80
CA LEU A 405 9.02 22.53 13.36
C LEU A 405 8.59 23.84 12.73
N VAL A 406 9.48 24.48 11.97
CA VAL A 406 9.22 25.73 11.28
C VAL A 406 9.35 25.52 9.77
N LEU A 407 8.33 25.99 9.04
CA LEU A 407 8.22 25.84 7.59
C LEU A 407 8.04 27.24 6.97
N PHE A 408 9.04 27.69 6.21
CA PHE A 408 8.99 28.97 5.49
C PHE A 408 8.94 28.76 3.99
N ASP A 409 7.97 29.36 3.33
CA ASP A 409 7.92 29.40 1.87
C ASP A 409 8.40 30.78 1.39
N GLU A 410 9.30 30.79 0.41
CA GLU A 410 9.90 31.98 -0.21
C GLU A 410 10.44 33.01 0.81
N ILE A 411 11.24 32.50 1.77
CA ILE A 411 11.77 33.37 2.84
C ILE A 411 12.56 34.57 2.28
N GLY A 412 12.23 35.76 2.74
CA GLY A 412 12.84 37.04 2.33
C GLY A 412 12.25 37.64 1.06
N ALA A 413 11.27 37.02 0.41
CA ALA A 413 10.63 37.52 -0.78
C ALA A 413 9.79 38.79 -0.51
N GLY A 414 9.56 39.62 -1.57
CA GLY A 414 8.68 40.80 -1.49
C GLY A 414 9.37 42.13 -1.12
N THR A 415 10.71 42.16 -1.01
CA THR A 415 11.54 43.37 -0.82
C THR A 415 12.73 43.34 -1.76
N ASP A 416 13.67 44.30 -1.60
CA ASP A 416 14.93 44.26 -2.34
C ASP A 416 15.63 42.94 -2.16
N PRO A 417 16.11 42.30 -3.25
CA PRO A 417 16.71 40.98 -3.20
C PRO A 417 17.89 40.85 -2.22
N THR A 418 18.74 41.84 -2.16
CA THR A 418 19.93 41.88 -1.30
C THR A 418 19.54 41.97 0.18
N GLU A 419 18.60 42.90 0.49
CA GLU A 419 18.08 43.06 1.84
C GLU A 419 17.28 41.80 2.27
N GLY A 420 16.44 41.27 1.38
CA GLY A 420 15.67 40.07 1.63
C GLY A 420 16.54 38.84 1.91
N ALA A 421 17.60 38.63 1.14
CA ALA A 421 18.56 37.56 1.36
C ALA A 421 19.29 37.68 2.70
N ALA A 422 19.76 38.92 3.02
CA ALA A 422 20.46 39.20 4.29
C ALA A 422 19.55 38.94 5.51
N LEU A 423 18.30 39.41 5.47
CA LEU A 423 17.32 39.15 6.52
C LEU A 423 16.99 37.68 6.66
N ALA A 424 16.79 36.97 5.56
CA ALA A 424 16.51 35.54 5.57
C ALA A 424 17.66 34.75 6.19
N ILE A 425 18.91 35.02 5.82
CA ILE A 425 20.10 34.40 6.42
C ILE A 425 20.16 34.67 7.93
N ALA A 426 19.91 35.88 8.36
CA ALA A 426 19.90 36.24 9.77
C ALA A 426 18.82 35.48 10.57
N ILE A 427 17.60 35.35 10.02
CA ILE A 427 16.48 34.62 10.60
C ILE A 427 16.82 33.13 10.70
N LEU A 428 17.31 32.53 9.61
CA LEU A 428 17.68 31.13 9.54
C LEU A 428 18.82 30.79 10.52
N ASN A 429 19.81 31.69 10.64
CA ASN A 429 20.90 31.53 11.60
C ASN A 429 20.42 31.63 13.05
N ASP A 430 19.49 32.49 13.39
CA ASP A 430 18.90 32.55 14.73
C ASP A 430 18.15 31.26 15.08
N LEU A 431 17.34 30.73 14.18
CA LEU A 431 16.64 29.45 14.38
C LEU A 431 17.62 28.29 14.50
N LYS A 432 18.70 28.27 13.71
CA LYS A 432 19.78 27.29 13.82
C LYS A 432 20.44 27.34 15.19
N MET A 433 20.82 28.54 15.67
CA MET A 433 21.45 28.71 16.97
C MET A 433 20.56 28.21 18.14
N ARG A 434 19.24 28.33 17.99
CA ARG A 434 18.26 27.78 18.95
C ARG A 434 18.00 26.30 18.76
N GLY A 435 18.57 25.67 17.75
CA GLY A 435 18.37 24.26 17.46
C GLY A 435 16.97 23.89 16.95
N VAL A 436 16.24 24.87 16.38
CA VAL A 436 14.89 24.67 15.82
C VAL A 436 14.97 23.89 14.51
N THR A 437 14.14 22.84 14.39
CA THR A 437 14.02 22.09 13.13
C THR A 437 13.30 22.96 12.12
N THR A 438 13.99 23.28 11.00
CA THR A 438 13.49 24.30 10.04
C THR A 438 13.62 23.81 8.60
N MET A 439 12.58 24.01 7.80
CA MET A 439 12.63 23.91 6.35
C MET A 439 12.25 25.24 5.72
N ALA A 440 13.04 25.69 4.75
CA ALA A 440 12.77 26.95 4.06
C ALA A 440 12.92 26.78 2.55
N THR A 441 12.08 27.46 1.78
CA THR A 441 12.28 27.59 0.34
C THR A 441 12.78 28.99 -0.02
N THR A 442 13.57 29.08 -1.07
CA THR A 442 14.10 30.37 -1.55
C THR A 442 14.47 30.33 -3.04
N HIS A 443 14.60 31.52 -3.61
CA HIS A 443 15.18 31.73 -4.94
C HIS A 443 16.56 32.42 -4.90
N TYR A 444 16.99 32.88 -3.71
CA TYR A 444 18.20 33.68 -3.58
C TYR A 444 19.47 32.81 -3.61
N SER A 445 20.42 33.19 -4.46
CA SER A 445 21.71 32.50 -4.58
C SER A 445 22.58 32.60 -3.32
N GLU A 446 22.47 33.72 -2.59
CA GLU A 446 23.19 33.97 -1.35
C GLU A 446 22.79 32.97 -0.25
N ILE A 447 21.52 32.58 -0.21
CA ILE A 447 21.04 31.58 0.75
C ILE A 447 21.50 30.17 0.38
N LYS A 448 21.65 29.86 -0.94
CA LYS A 448 22.29 28.62 -1.39
C LYS A 448 23.75 28.52 -0.91
N LEU A 449 24.49 29.63 -1.06
CA LEU A 449 25.88 29.73 -0.61
C LEU A 449 26.00 29.61 0.92
N TYR A 450 25.09 30.26 1.66
CA TYR A 450 24.99 30.14 3.10
C TYR A 450 24.84 28.67 3.52
N ALA A 451 23.98 27.90 2.87
CA ALA A 451 23.77 26.50 3.19
C ALA A 451 25.00 25.63 2.86
N LEU A 452 25.75 25.93 1.81
CA LEU A 452 26.98 25.21 1.46
C LEU A 452 28.14 25.48 2.43
N SER A 453 28.16 26.68 3.03
CA SER A 453 29.27 27.13 3.89
C SER A 453 29.01 26.97 5.38
N THR A 454 27.82 26.51 5.78
CA THR A 454 27.39 26.52 7.18
C THR A 454 27.05 25.13 7.68
N ASP A 455 27.84 24.59 8.61
CA ASP A 455 27.59 23.30 9.23
C ASP A 455 26.18 23.23 9.86
N GLY A 456 25.49 22.11 9.69
CA GLY A 456 24.13 21.86 10.19
C GLY A 456 23.02 22.52 9.38
N VAL A 457 23.35 23.07 8.22
CA VAL A 457 22.45 23.56 7.19
C VAL A 457 22.69 22.76 5.91
N GLU A 458 21.64 22.32 5.25
CA GLU A 458 21.76 21.53 4.03
C GLU A 458 20.91 22.13 2.90
N ASN A 459 21.41 21.99 1.67
CA ASN A 459 20.66 22.35 0.49
C ASN A 459 19.80 21.19 -0.01
N ALA A 460 18.71 21.52 -0.66
CA ALA A 460 17.94 20.61 -1.48
C ALA A 460 17.48 21.30 -2.77
N SER A 461 17.32 20.54 -3.82
CA SER A 461 16.75 21.02 -5.07
C SER A 461 15.53 20.23 -5.49
N CYS A 462 14.55 20.94 -6.07
CA CYS A 462 13.49 20.29 -6.82
C CYS A 462 13.97 20.06 -8.25
N GLU A 463 14.08 18.79 -8.65
CA GLU A 463 14.55 18.39 -9.98
C GLU A 463 13.60 18.94 -11.06
N PHE A 464 14.18 19.50 -12.11
CA PHE A 464 13.45 20.02 -13.26
C PHE A 464 14.06 19.49 -14.56
N ASP A 465 13.22 18.86 -15.37
CA ASP A 465 13.64 18.35 -16.67
C ASP A 465 13.64 19.46 -17.72
N VAL A 466 14.83 19.91 -18.08
CA VAL A 466 15.03 20.95 -19.09
C VAL A 466 14.66 20.47 -20.49
N GLU A 467 14.69 19.16 -20.77
CA GLU A 467 14.36 18.65 -22.11
C GLU A 467 12.84 18.69 -22.35
N SER A 468 12.04 18.29 -21.37
CA SER A 468 10.56 18.30 -21.47
C SER A 468 9.93 19.62 -21.00
N LEU A 469 10.68 20.53 -20.37
CA LEU A 469 10.19 21.72 -19.64
C LEU A 469 9.15 21.36 -18.57
N ARG A 470 9.29 20.22 -17.95
CA ARG A 470 8.36 19.77 -16.90
C ARG A 470 9.10 19.54 -15.60
N PRO A 471 8.49 19.88 -14.45
CA PRO A 471 9.02 19.46 -13.17
C PRO A 471 8.89 17.95 -13.02
N THR A 472 9.93 17.32 -12.50
CA THR A 472 9.87 15.90 -12.11
C THR A 472 9.28 15.73 -10.71
N TYR A 473 9.19 16.83 -9.93
CA TYR A 473 8.75 16.89 -8.53
C TYR A 473 9.62 16.06 -7.56
N ARG A 474 10.77 15.57 -7.99
CA ARG A 474 11.71 14.86 -7.12
C ARG A 474 12.52 15.88 -6.32
N LEU A 475 12.75 15.55 -5.03
CA LEU A 475 13.59 16.34 -4.15
C LEU A 475 14.96 15.68 -4.02
N LEU A 476 16.01 16.42 -4.32
CA LEU A 476 17.40 16.00 -4.22
C LEU A 476 18.06 16.76 -3.06
N ILE A 477 18.36 16.08 -1.95
CA ILE A 477 19.00 16.66 -0.78
C ILE A 477 20.53 16.58 -0.94
N GLY A 478 21.24 17.62 -0.53
CA GLY A 478 22.69 17.73 -0.64
C GLY A 478 23.17 18.54 -1.85
N ILE A 479 22.24 19.06 -2.68
CA ILE A 479 22.58 19.82 -3.87
C ILE A 479 21.68 21.05 -3.97
N PRO A 480 22.22 22.25 -4.15
CA PRO A 480 21.44 23.43 -4.49
C PRO A 480 20.86 23.32 -5.90
N GLY A 481 19.66 23.84 -6.10
CA GLY A 481 19.02 23.85 -7.42
C GLY A 481 19.62 24.88 -8.36
N LYS A 482 19.78 24.51 -9.63
CA LYS A 482 20.20 25.40 -10.71
C LYS A 482 19.07 26.33 -11.14
N SER A 483 19.42 27.55 -11.53
CA SER A 483 18.50 28.44 -12.22
C SER A 483 18.40 28.04 -13.70
N ASN A 484 17.20 27.68 -14.16
CA ASN A 484 16.97 27.24 -15.54
C ASN A 484 16.29 28.30 -16.41
N ALA A 485 16.28 29.58 -15.96
CA ALA A 485 15.56 30.65 -16.63
C ALA A 485 15.97 30.83 -18.11
N PHE A 486 17.25 30.85 -18.41
CA PHE A 486 17.74 30.97 -19.79
C PHE A 486 17.35 29.77 -20.68
N ALA A 487 17.53 28.56 -20.17
CA ALA A 487 17.18 27.35 -20.90
C ALA A 487 15.67 27.27 -21.18
N ILE A 488 14.85 27.64 -20.21
CA ILE A 488 13.39 27.72 -20.34
C ILE A 488 13.00 28.79 -21.35
N SER A 489 13.57 30.02 -21.24
CA SER A 489 13.27 31.13 -22.14
C SER A 489 13.65 30.81 -23.57
N LYS A 490 14.81 30.18 -23.80
CA LYS A 490 15.22 29.72 -25.14
C LYS A 490 14.22 28.75 -25.76
N LYS A 491 13.77 27.79 -25.00
CA LYS A 491 12.78 26.80 -25.47
C LYS A 491 11.39 27.38 -25.69
N LEU A 492 11.03 28.41 -24.93
CA LEU A 492 9.78 29.16 -25.13
C LEU A 492 9.85 30.11 -26.36
N GLY A 493 11.01 30.22 -27.02
CA GLY A 493 11.16 30.96 -28.24
C GLY A 493 11.73 32.38 -28.06
N LEU A 494 12.33 32.69 -26.89
CA LEU A 494 13.04 33.96 -26.75
C LEU A 494 14.26 33.97 -27.70
N PRO A 495 14.44 35.03 -28.52
CA PRO A 495 15.55 35.10 -29.47
C PRO A 495 16.92 35.01 -28.83
N ASP A 496 17.87 34.31 -29.47
CA ASP A 496 19.22 34.06 -28.93
C ASP A 496 19.99 35.36 -28.67
N TYR A 497 19.76 36.44 -29.42
CA TYR A 497 20.43 37.71 -29.19
C TYR A 497 20.03 38.40 -27.87
N ILE A 498 18.78 38.19 -27.43
CA ILE A 498 18.30 38.69 -26.13
C ILE A 498 18.92 37.85 -25.02
N LEU A 499 19.02 36.54 -25.20
CA LEU A 499 19.64 35.65 -24.23
C LEU A 499 21.15 35.93 -24.08
N SER A 500 21.86 36.25 -25.19
CA SER A 500 23.25 36.66 -25.15
C SER A 500 23.44 37.98 -24.41
N ASP A 501 22.65 38.99 -24.71
CA ASP A 501 22.70 40.28 -23.99
C ASP A 501 22.42 40.10 -22.49
N ALA A 502 21.44 39.27 -22.15
CA ALA A 502 21.12 38.97 -20.75
C ALA A 502 22.25 38.22 -20.05
N SER A 503 22.90 37.29 -20.76
CA SER A 503 24.03 36.51 -20.23
C SER A 503 25.27 37.38 -19.97
N GLU A 504 25.53 38.34 -20.83
CA GLU A 504 26.65 39.31 -20.68
C GLU A 504 26.49 40.22 -19.47
N ARG A 505 25.25 40.39 -18.98
CA ARG A 505 24.93 41.20 -17.78
C ARG A 505 25.06 40.48 -16.47
N LEU A 506 25.20 39.13 -16.49
CA LEU A 506 25.46 38.31 -15.29
C LEU A 506 26.91 38.47 -14.86
N ASN A 507 27.16 38.45 -13.55
CA ASN A 507 28.49 38.43 -13.00
C ASN A 507 29.18 37.10 -13.30
N ALA A 508 30.48 37.12 -13.62
CA ALA A 508 31.24 35.92 -13.97
C ALA A 508 31.29 34.89 -12.81
N GLU A 509 31.22 35.34 -11.54
CA GLU A 509 31.21 34.48 -10.37
C GLU A 509 29.88 33.71 -10.22
N ASP A 510 28.75 34.33 -10.54
CA ASP A 510 27.43 33.68 -10.53
C ASP A 510 27.34 32.58 -11.61
N VAL A 511 27.88 32.82 -12.80
CA VAL A 511 27.90 31.84 -13.90
C VAL A 511 28.76 30.65 -13.53
N HIS A 512 29.94 30.86 -12.99
CA HIS A 512 30.80 29.74 -12.56
C HIS A 512 30.22 28.90 -11.45
N PHE A 513 29.52 29.52 -10.49
CA PHE A 513 28.81 28.83 -9.43
C PHE A 513 27.68 27.95 -9.97
N GLU A 514 26.85 28.47 -10.87
CA GLU A 514 25.75 27.72 -11.49
C GLU A 514 26.25 26.55 -12.34
N ASP A 515 27.44 26.63 -12.97
CA ASP A 515 28.05 25.53 -13.70
C ASP A 515 28.50 24.41 -12.76
N ILE A 516 29.16 24.73 -11.64
CA ILE A 516 29.55 23.73 -10.61
C ILE A 516 28.30 23.04 -10.02
N VAL A 517 27.26 23.79 -9.74
CA VAL A 517 25.97 23.22 -9.26
C VAL A 517 25.39 22.26 -10.28
N SER A 518 25.47 22.60 -11.59
CA SER A 518 25.00 21.71 -12.65
C SER A 518 25.76 20.38 -12.71
N ASP A 519 27.08 20.41 -12.58
CA ASP A 519 27.91 19.22 -12.61
C ASP A 519 27.63 18.31 -11.38
N LEU A 520 27.42 18.91 -10.19
CA LEU A 520 27.07 18.22 -8.97
C LEU A 520 25.68 17.57 -9.09
N GLU A 521 24.69 18.25 -9.66
CA GLU A 521 23.34 17.74 -9.88
C GLU A 521 23.35 16.51 -10.80
N HIS A 522 24.07 16.60 -11.92
CA HIS A 522 24.23 15.49 -12.86
C HIS A 522 24.95 14.28 -12.24
N ALA A 523 26.01 14.51 -11.49
CA ALA A 523 26.74 13.46 -10.80
C ALA A 523 25.87 12.73 -9.76
N ARG A 524 25.06 13.49 -9.00
CA ARG A 524 24.16 12.93 -7.99
C ARG A 524 23.02 12.12 -8.59
N ILE A 525 22.36 12.65 -9.64
CA ILE A 525 21.32 11.93 -10.36
C ILE A 525 21.82 10.59 -10.89
N SER A 526 23.05 10.57 -11.43
CA SER A 526 23.71 9.33 -11.87
C SER A 526 23.90 8.36 -10.71
N LEU A 527 24.39 8.85 -9.58
CA LEU A 527 24.67 8.05 -8.39
C LEU A 527 23.39 7.48 -7.77
N GLU A 528 22.31 8.25 -7.74
CA GLU A 528 21.01 7.76 -7.26
C GLU A 528 20.40 6.68 -8.18
N LYS A 529 20.56 6.82 -9.50
CA LYS A 529 20.16 5.76 -10.44
C LYS A 529 20.91 4.47 -10.19
N GLU A 530 22.23 4.57 -10.03
CA GLU A 530 23.07 3.40 -9.73
C GLU A 530 22.70 2.76 -8.38
N GLN A 531 22.43 3.56 -7.36
CA GLN A 531 21.97 3.05 -6.06
C GLN A 531 20.63 2.34 -6.16
N ALA A 532 19.66 2.90 -6.91
CA ALA A 532 18.36 2.27 -7.14
C ALA A 532 18.50 0.93 -7.89
N GLU A 533 19.39 0.83 -8.87
CA GLU A 533 19.69 -0.42 -9.56
C GLU A 533 20.31 -1.45 -8.62
N VAL A 534 21.25 -1.04 -7.77
CA VAL A 534 21.87 -1.91 -6.76
C VAL A 534 20.85 -2.43 -5.75
N GLU A 535 19.92 -1.59 -5.29
CA GLU A 535 18.84 -2.03 -4.40
C GLU A 535 17.87 -3.01 -5.08
N SER A 536 17.54 -2.75 -6.33
CA SER A 536 16.74 -3.67 -7.15
C SER A 536 17.41 -5.03 -7.29
N TYR A 537 18.72 -5.06 -7.60
CA TYR A 537 19.48 -6.32 -7.68
C TYR A 537 19.59 -7.03 -6.32
N LYS A 538 19.74 -6.29 -5.23
CA LYS A 538 19.74 -6.90 -3.88
C LYS A 538 18.40 -7.57 -3.55
N ALA A 539 17.29 -6.93 -3.89
CA ALA A 539 15.96 -7.51 -3.70
C ALA A 539 15.75 -8.76 -4.57
N GLU A 540 16.22 -8.73 -5.82
CA GLU A 540 16.15 -9.90 -6.72
C GLU A 540 17.03 -11.05 -6.19
N ILE A 541 18.24 -10.77 -5.73
CA ILE A 541 19.15 -11.76 -5.13
C ILE A 541 18.50 -12.37 -3.87
N ALA A 542 17.88 -11.57 -3.01
CA ALA A 542 17.20 -12.06 -1.82
C ALA A 542 16.04 -13.01 -2.19
N SER A 543 15.21 -12.63 -3.16
CA SER A 543 14.12 -13.47 -3.68
C SER A 543 14.63 -14.77 -4.30
N LEU A 544 15.71 -14.72 -5.10
CA LEU A 544 16.31 -15.90 -5.70
C LEU A 544 16.92 -16.84 -4.64
N LYS A 545 17.54 -16.28 -3.61
CA LYS A 545 18.11 -17.04 -2.49
C LYS A 545 17.02 -17.79 -1.72
N GLU A 546 15.89 -17.16 -1.48
CA GLU A 546 14.75 -17.78 -0.81
C GLU A 546 14.13 -18.91 -1.65
N LYS A 547 13.95 -18.67 -2.95
CA LYS A 547 13.50 -19.71 -3.90
C LYS A 547 14.46 -20.90 -3.97
N LEU A 548 15.76 -20.64 -3.90
CA LEU A 548 16.80 -21.66 -3.94
C LEU A 548 16.81 -22.49 -2.65
N LYS A 549 16.61 -21.82 -1.49
CA LYS A 549 16.47 -22.48 -0.19
C LYS A 549 15.26 -23.42 -0.16
N ALA A 550 14.09 -22.92 -0.57
CA ALA A 550 12.86 -23.72 -0.64
C ALA A 550 12.98 -24.90 -1.62
N LYS A 551 13.74 -24.73 -2.73
CA LYS A 551 14.00 -25.81 -3.68
C LYS A 551 14.93 -26.88 -3.11
N ASN A 552 15.96 -26.48 -2.37
CA ASN A 552 16.87 -27.40 -1.70
C ASN A 552 16.14 -28.21 -0.62
N GLU A 553 15.34 -27.56 0.22
CA GLU A 553 14.52 -28.23 1.24
C GLU A 553 13.60 -29.29 0.62
N ARG A 554 12.94 -28.97 -0.51
CA ARG A 554 12.13 -29.97 -1.25
C ARG A 554 12.96 -31.10 -1.87
N LEU A 555 14.22 -30.83 -2.24
CA LEU A 555 15.11 -31.89 -2.74
C LEU A 555 15.56 -32.80 -1.60
N ASP A 556 15.90 -32.25 -0.44
CA ASP A 556 16.28 -33.00 0.74
C ASP A 556 15.13 -33.89 1.23
N GLU A 557 13.90 -33.35 1.34
CA GLU A 557 12.70 -34.15 1.65
C GLU A 557 12.45 -35.28 0.65
N ARG A 558 12.68 -35.04 -0.66
CA ARG A 558 12.57 -36.08 -1.68
C ARG A 558 13.63 -37.16 -1.52
N THR A 559 14.86 -36.78 -1.22
CA THR A 559 15.99 -37.67 -1.00
C THR A 559 15.75 -38.56 0.22
N ASP A 560 15.32 -37.97 1.33
CA ASP A 560 14.98 -38.68 2.56
C ASP A 560 13.82 -39.68 2.33
N ASN A 561 12.80 -39.27 1.59
CA ASN A 561 11.70 -40.17 1.22
C ASN A 561 12.16 -41.32 0.34
N ILE A 562 13.10 -41.12 -0.59
CA ILE A 562 13.66 -42.19 -1.43
C ILE A 562 14.49 -43.13 -0.58
N ILE A 563 15.35 -42.61 0.30
CA ILE A 563 16.18 -43.42 1.21
C ILE A 563 15.31 -44.24 2.16
N ARG A 564 14.25 -43.63 2.75
CA ARG A 564 13.31 -44.33 3.62
C ARG A 564 12.62 -45.48 2.89
N LYS A 565 12.10 -45.25 1.69
CA LYS A 565 11.48 -46.30 0.87
C LYS A 565 12.46 -47.42 0.49
N ALA A 566 13.71 -47.07 0.19
CA ALA A 566 14.75 -48.06 -0.11
C ALA A 566 15.07 -48.92 1.12
N ASN A 567 15.16 -48.31 2.29
CA ASN A 567 15.39 -49.00 3.55
C ASN A 567 14.21 -49.90 3.94
N GLU A 568 12.96 -49.46 3.75
CA GLU A 568 11.76 -50.26 3.98
C GLU A 568 11.72 -51.50 3.02
N GLN A 569 12.10 -51.31 1.74
CA GLN A 569 12.18 -52.42 0.77
C GLN A 569 13.32 -53.39 1.13
N ALA A 570 14.48 -52.89 1.55
CA ALA A 570 15.58 -53.74 2.01
C ALA A 570 15.20 -54.54 3.25
N ALA A 571 14.53 -53.92 4.23
CA ALA A 571 14.04 -54.61 5.44
C ALA A 571 13.00 -55.70 5.11
N ALA A 572 12.09 -55.42 4.17
CA ALA A 572 11.13 -56.41 3.70
C ALA A 572 11.81 -57.62 3.04
N ILE A 573 12.81 -57.39 2.18
CA ILE A 573 13.57 -58.45 1.53
C ILE A 573 14.35 -59.26 2.54
N LEU A 574 14.98 -58.64 3.55
CA LEU A 574 15.70 -59.34 4.61
C LEU A 574 14.76 -60.19 5.50
N LYS A 575 13.57 -59.65 5.79
CA LYS A 575 12.53 -60.38 6.53
C LYS A 575 12.07 -61.62 5.75
N ASP A 576 11.73 -61.48 4.46
CA ASP A 576 11.34 -62.59 3.58
C ASP A 576 12.44 -63.67 3.49
N ALA A 577 13.71 -63.23 3.43
CA ALA A 577 14.84 -64.15 3.41
C ALA A 577 15.02 -64.88 4.75
N LYS A 578 14.82 -64.18 5.89
CA LYS A 578 14.85 -64.80 7.22
C LYS A 578 13.72 -65.82 7.40
N ASP A 579 12.47 -65.41 7.09
CA ASP A 579 11.31 -66.27 7.21
C ASP A 579 11.48 -67.53 6.36
N PHE A 580 12.01 -67.41 5.15
CA PHE A 580 12.32 -68.53 4.28
C PHE A 580 13.43 -69.45 4.86
N ALA A 581 14.49 -68.92 5.44
CA ALA A 581 15.54 -69.64 6.09
C ALA A 581 15.00 -70.45 7.31
N ASP A 582 14.17 -69.77 8.12
CA ASP A 582 13.55 -70.34 9.30
C ASP A 582 12.57 -71.48 8.93
N GLU A 583 11.79 -71.33 7.83
CA GLU A 583 10.97 -72.41 7.27
C GLU A 583 11.82 -73.58 6.77
N THR A 584 12.93 -73.32 6.08
CA THR A 584 13.84 -74.37 5.57
C THR A 584 14.50 -75.09 6.73
N ILE A 585 14.96 -74.38 7.75
CA ILE A 585 15.54 -75.05 8.97
C ILE A 585 14.49 -75.87 9.72
N LYS A 586 13.25 -75.40 9.85
CA LYS A 586 12.15 -76.16 10.44
C LYS A 586 11.82 -77.43 9.63
N ALA A 587 11.86 -77.38 8.32
CA ALA A 587 11.65 -78.52 7.43
C ALA A 587 12.79 -79.55 7.54
N MET A 588 14.06 -79.10 7.62
CA MET A 588 15.23 -79.94 7.84
C MET A 588 15.19 -80.68 9.19
N ASN A 589 14.70 -79.98 10.25
CA ASN A 589 14.65 -80.60 11.59
C ASN A 589 13.48 -81.56 11.81
N LYS A 590 12.45 -81.59 10.97
CA LYS A 590 11.29 -82.43 11.11
C LYS A 590 11.35 -83.81 10.42
N HIS A 591 12.11 -83.93 9.32
CA HIS A 591 12.22 -85.19 8.57
C HIS A 591 13.61 -85.22 7.89
N GLY A 592 14.32 -86.40 8.01
CA GLY A 592 15.58 -86.57 7.30
C GLY A 592 15.36 -86.40 5.80
N MET A 593 15.72 -85.34 5.26
CA MET A 593 15.54 -84.92 3.85
C MET A 593 16.45 -85.79 2.96
N THR A 594 15.87 -86.31 1.85
CA THR A 594 16.64 -86.99 0.78
C THR A 594 17.35 -85.92 -0.09
N VAL A 595 18.47 -86.28 -0.73
CA VAL A 595 19.28 -85.40 -1.56
C VAL A 595 18.43 -84.68 -2.67
N ALA A 596 17.38 -85.33 -3.18
CA ALA A 596 16.47 -84.73 -4.15
C ALA A 596 15.56 -83.62 -3.62
N GLU A 597 15.22 -83.68 -2.34
CA GLU A 597 14.43 -82.56 -1.66
C GLU A 597 15.30 -81.42 -1.33
N LEU A 598 16.56 -81.57 -0.98
CA LEU A 598 17.57 -80.54 -0.83
C LEU A 598 17.82 -79.74 -2.11
N GLU A 599 17.86 -80.50 -3.27
CA GLU A 599 17.97 -79.76 -4.55
C GLU A 599 16.74 -78.98 -4.97
N LYS A 600 15.53 -79.45 -4.63
CA LYS A 600 14.29 -78.72 -4.84
C LYS A 600 14.29 -77.41 -4.01
N HIS A 601 14.68 -77.44 -2.75
CA HIS A 601 14.80 -76.24 -1.91
C HIS A 601 15.88 -75.28 -2.40
N ARG A 602 17.00 -75.84 -2.89
CA ARG A 602 18.07 -75.00 -3.48
C ARG A 602 17.65 -74.34 -4.79
N THR A 603 16.83 -74.99 -5.59
CA THR A 603 16.25 -74.39 -6.81
C THR A 603 15.22 -73.34 -6.48
N ALA A 604 14.36 -73.60 -5.49
CA ALA A 604 13.38 -72.61 -5.02
C ALA A 604 14.03 -71.34 -4.41
N VAL A 605 15.15 -71.50 -3.67
CA VAL A 605 15.98 -70.36 -3.20
C VAL A 605 16.53 -69.54 -4.37
N ARG A 606 17.07 -70.23 -5.37
CA ARG A 606 17.66 -69.67 -6.57
C ARG A 606 16.62 -68.95 -7.41
N GLU A 607 15.42 -69.48 -7.52
CA GLU A 607 14.30 -68.82 -8.18
C GLU A 607 13.78 -67.57 -7.44
N LYS A 608 13.68 -67.62 -6.08
CA LYS A 608 13.31 -66.50 -5.25
C LYS A 608 14.39 -65.37 -5.29
N MET A 609 15.69 -65.73 -5.25
CA MET A 609 16.78 -64.79 -5.44
C MET A 609 16.74 -64.16 -6.83
N ASN A 610 16.52 -64.93 -7.89
CA ASN A 610 16.40 -64.37 -9.25
C ASN A 610 15.16 -63.50 -9.40
N LYS A 611 14.03 -63.80 -8.78
CA LYS A 611 12.83 -62.91 -8.72
C LYS A 611 13.10 -61.62 -7.97
N ASN A 612 13.85 -61.65 -6.87
CA ASN A 612 14.22 -60.45 -6.14
C ASN A 612 15.29 -59.62 -6.87
N GLN A 613 16.25 -60.30 -7.55
CA GLN A 613 17.21 -59.60 -8.44
C GLN A 613 16.54 -58.97 -9.66
N ALA A 614 15.45 -59.56 -10.19
CA ALA A 614 14.64 -59.00 -11.25
C ALA A 614 13.84 -57.76 -10.76
N LYS A 615 13.39 -57.72 -9.50
CA LYS A 615 12.75 -56.57 -8.86
C LYS A 615 13.72 -55.42 -8.55
N LEU A 616 15.02 -55.71 -8.37
CA LEU A 616 16.07 -54.75 -8.13
C LEU A 616 16.67 -54.15 -9.44
N LYS A 617 16.35 -54.71 -10.60
CA LYS A 617 16.68 -54.08 -11.87
C LYS A 617 15.78 -52.85 -12.03
N VAL A 618 16.30 -51.68 -11.73
CA VAL A 618 15.74 -50.38 -12.12
C VAL A 618 15.68 -50.40 -13.64
N GLU A 619 14.50 -50.53 -14.22
CA GLU A 619 14.32 -50.20 -15.64
C GLU A 619 14.82 -48.79 -15.86
N PRO A 620 15.75 -48.56 -16.79
CA PRO A 620 16.11 -47.18 -17.14
C PRO A 620 14.82 -46.49 -17.58
N ALA A 621 14.53 -45.34 -16.99
CA ALA A 621 13.36 -44.52 -17.29
C ALA A 621 13.22 -44.48 -18.82
N LYS A 622 12.05 -44.89 -19.33
CA LYS A 622 11.71 -44.78 -20.76
C LYS A 622 11.93 -43.34 -21.18
N VAL A 623 13.04 -43.11 -21.87
CA VAL A 623 13.31 -41.82 -22.53
C VAL A 623 12.13 -41.61 -23.48
N LYS A 624 11.37 -40.56 -23.26
CA LYS A 624 10.34 -40.13 -24.22
C LYS A 624 11.05 -40.00 -25.56
N ALA A 625 10.55 -40.72 -26.58
CA ALA A 625 11.08 -40.62 -27.93
C ALA A 625 11.13 -39.15 -28.38
N HIS A 626 12.33 -38.60 -28.39
CA HIS A 626 12.53 -37.26 -28.91
C HIS A 626 12.32 -37.25 -30.41
N LYS A 627 11.62 -36.24 -30.93
CA LYS A 627 11.54 -36.00 -32.38
C LYS A 627 12.96 -35.88 -32.91
N ALA A 628 13.32 -36.77 -33.85
CA ALA A 628 14.59 -36.65 -34.54
C ALA A 628 14.63 -35.34 -35.33
N HIS A 629 15.51 -34.44 -34.96
CA HIS A 629 15.72 -33.18 -35.66
C HIS A 629 16.51 -33.44 -36.95
N ASP A 630 16.17 -32.72 -38.02
CA ASP A 630 16.94 -32.76 -39.27
C ASP A 630 18.19 -31.89 -39.14
N ILE A 631 19.26 -32.24 -39.86
CA ILE A 631 20.54 -31.52 -39.77
C ILE A 631 20.41 -30.05 -40.22
N SER A 632 19.40 -29.74 -41.05
CA SER A 632 19.07 -28.39 -41.50
C SER A 632 18.52 -27.47 -40.40
N GLU A 633 18.06 -28.06 -39.27
CA GLU A 633 17.53 -27.29 -38.12
C GLU A 633 18.65 -26.76 -37.21
N PHE A 634 19.86 -27.27 -37.33
CA PHE A 634 20.99 -26.83 -36.51
C PHE A 634 21.71 -25.65 -37.18
N LYS A 635 21.99 -24.61 -36.41
CA LYS A 635 22.80 -23.45 -36.82
C LYS A 635 23.98 -23.26 -35.85
N THR A 636 25.10 -22.77 -36.31
CA THR A 636 26.24 -22.41 -35.46
C THR A 636 25.82 -21.31 -34.45
N GLY A 637 26.18 -21.51 -33.19
CA GLY A 637 25.76 -20.65 -32.09
C GLY A 637 24.48 -21.09 -31.37
N MET A 638 23.77 -22.13 -31.83
CA MET A 638 22.58 -22.66 -31.13
C MET A 638 22.97 -23.41 -29.87
N HIS A 639 22.14 -23.23 -28.83
CA HIS A 639 22.26 -24.02 -27.61
C HIS A 639 21.53 -25.36 -27.77
N VAL A 640 22.24 -26.44 -27.51
CA VAL A 640 21.74 -27.81 -27.61
C VAL A 640 22.04 -28.59 -26.33
N ARG A 641 21.17 -29.51 -25.99
CA ARG A 641 21.43 -30.48 -24.92
C ARG A 641 21.92 -31.77 -25.49
N VAL A 642 23.04 -32.25 -25.00
CA VAL A 642 23.62 -33.57 -25.33
C VAL A 642 22.94 -34.61 -24.50
N LEU A 643 22.10 -35.46 -25.12
CA LEU A 643 21.25 -36.43 -24.44
C LEU A 643 22.06 -37.56 -23.77
N THR A 644 23.22 -37.93 -24.35
CA THR A 644 24.10 -38.99 -23.82
C THR A 644 24.81 -38.58 -22.52
N MET A 645 25.04 -37.30 -22.33
CA MET A 645 25.80 -36.74 -21.17
C MET A 645 24.94 -35.85 -20.30
N ASN A 646 23.71 -35.56 -20.70
CA ASN A 646 22.77 -34.63 -20.06
C ASN A 646 23.37 -33.24 -19.74
N VAL A 647 24.21 -32.73 -20.63
CA VAL A 647 24.87 -31.41 -20.52
C VAL A 647 24.42 -30.51 -21.66
N THR A 648 24.45 -29.19 -21.41
CA THR A 648 24.14 -28.19 -22.45
C THR A 648 25.42 -27.68 -23.08
N GLY A 649 25.41 -27.50 -24.39
CA GLY A 649 26.54 -26.95 -25.13
C GLY A 649 26.07 -26.08 -26.30
N THR A 650 27.00 -25.41 -26.95
CA THR A 650 26.77 -24.54 -28.09
C THR A 650 27.29 -25.18 -29.38
N VAL A 651 26.54 -25.15 -30.45
CA VAL A 651 26.96 -25.68 -31.77
C VAL A 651 28.08 -24.81 -32.33
N SER A 652 29.24 -25.39 -32.51
CA SER A 652 30.43 -24.70 -33.09
C SER A 652 30.65 -24.98 -34.57
N ALA A 653 30.29 -26.18 -35.06
CA ALA A 653 30.39 -26.52 -36.47
C ALA A 653 29.38 -27.63 -36.85
N ILE A 654 28.89 -27.63 -38.09
CA ILE A 654 27.93 -28.62 -38.62
C ILE A 654 28.61 -29.40 -39.75
N HIS A 655 28.49 -30.72 -39.68
CA HIS A 655 29.05 -31.63 -40.66
C HIS A 655 27.92 -32.41 -41.40
N PRO A 656 27.35 -31.82 -42.46
CA PRO A 656 26.18 -32.40 -43.13
C PRO A 656 26.41 -33.80 -43.71
N ALA A 657 27.58 -34.06 -44.29
CA ALA A 657 27.93 -35.33 -44.93
C ALA A 657 27.96 -36.50 -43.95
N LYS A 658 28.24 -36.26 -42.62
CA LYS A 658 28.34 -37.31 -41.61
C LYS A 658 27.18 -37.30 -40.59
N LYS A 659 26.16 -36.41 -40.79
CA LYS A 659 25.03 -36.20 -39.86
C LYS A 659 25.50 -35.93 -38.41
N GLN A 660 26.58 -35.21 -38.26
CA GLN A 660 27.20 -34.88 -36.98
C GLN A 660 27.30 -33.37 -36.79
N VAL A 661 27.23 -32.94 -35.54
CA VAL A 661 27.37 -31.55 -35.11
C VAL A 661 28.48 -31.49 -34.06
N THR A 662 29.39 -30.54 -34.21
CA THR A 662 30.39 -30.26 -33.19
C THR A 662 29.79 -29.35 -32.15
N VAL A 663 29.65 -29.84 -30.90
CA VAL A 663 29.10 -29.12 -29.78
C VAL A 663 30.21 -28.78 -28.81
N GLN A 664 30.28 -27.55 -28.41
CA GLN A 664 31.19 -27.05 -27.39
C GLN A 664 30.45 -27.07 -26.04
N VAL A 665 31.01 -27.84 -25.11
CA VAL A 665 30.53 -27.94 -23.73
C VAL A 665 31.65 -27.46 -22.82
N GLY A 666 31.57 -26.19 -22.39
CA GLY A 666 32.66 -25.54 -21.66
C GLY A 666 33.94 -25.47 -22.50
N ALA A 667 35.02 -26.02 -22.00
CA ALA A 667 36.34 -26.06 -22.71
C ALA A 667 36.48 -27.24 -23.70
N LEU A 668 35.54 -28.17 -23.74
CA LEU A 668 35.62 -29.37 -24.58
C LEU A 668 34.72 -29.24 -25.81
N SER A 669 35.27 -29.57 -26.98
CA SER A 669 34.58 -29.60 -28.27
C SER A 669 34.46 -31.05 -28.73
N THR A 670 33.25 -31.55 -28.88
CA THR A 670 33.00 -32.97 -29.23
C THR A 670 32.05 -33.08 -30.42
N LYS A 671 32.34 -33.99 -31.34
CA LYS A 671 31.46 -34.34 -32.49
C LYS A 671 30.38 -35.32 -32.02
N ILE A 672 29.13 -34.94 -32.16
CA ILE A 672 27.99 -35.71 -31.65
C ILE A 672 27.01 -35.90 -32.80
N ASP A 673 26.43 -37.10 -32.86
CA ASP A 673 25.38 -37.44 -33.83
C ASP A 673 24.09 -36.66 -33.51
N ILE A 674 23.41 -36.15 -34.53
CA ILE A 674 22.17 -35.36 -34.40
C ILE A 674 21.08 -36.07 -33.61
N LYS A 675 21.07 -37.41 -33.61
CA LYS A 675 20.10 -38.23 -32.85
C LYS A 675 20.26 -38.09 -31.33
N ASN A 676 21.40 -37.62 -30.87
CA ASN A 676 21.75 -37.44 -29.46
C ASN A 676 21.75 -35.97 -29.03
N LEU A 677 21.13 -35.12 -29.83
CA LEU A 677 21.02 -33.68 -29.56
C LEU A 677 19.56 -33.23 -29.52
N GLU A 678 19.24 -32.40 -28.54
CA GLU A 678 17.97 -31.75 -28.39
C GLU A 678 18.17 -30.22 -28.48
N ILE A 679 17.42 -29.55 -29.36
CA ILE A 679 17.50 -28.08 -29.52
C ILE A 679 16.76 -27.41 -28.38
N LEU A 680 17.44 -26.54 -27.64
CA LEU A 680 16.85 -25.75 -26.58
C LEU A 680 16.18 -24.49 -27.17
N SER A 681 14.87 -24.37 -27.03
CA SER A 681 14.09 -23.24 -27.54
C SER A 681 14.48 -21.94 -26.83
N GLY A 682 15.10 -21.02 -27.54
CA GLY A 682 15.51 -19.70 -27.01
C GLY A 682 16.44 -18.91 -27.93
N TYR A 683 16.85 -19.45 -29.06
CA TYR A 683 17.71 -18.74 -30.01
C TYR A 683 16.90 -17.64 -30.76
N LYS A 684 17.20 -16.37 -30.48
CA LYS A 684 16.80 -15.23 -31.33
C LYS A 684 17.96 -14.92 -32.26
N GLU A 685 17.73 -15.04 -33.57
CA GLU A 685 18.69 -14.54 -34.57
C GLU A 685 19.01 -13.06 -34.27
N PRO A 686 20.30 -12.65 -34.25
CA PRO A 686 20.63 -11.22 -34.23
C PRO A 686 20.09 -10.62 -35.55
N LYS A 687 19.15 -9.66 -35.44
CA LYS A 687 18.72 -8.88 -36.61
C LYS A 687 19.91 -8.10 -37.13
N GLU A 688 20.31 -8.38 -38.35
CA GLU A 688 21.22 -7.54 -39.12
C GLU A 688 20.63 -6.13 -39.21
N ALA A 689 21.35 -5.14 -38.67
CA ALA A 689 21.01 -3.75 -38.85
C ALA A 689 21.37 -3.33 -40.29
N PRO A 690 20.51 -2.58 -41.02
CA PRO A 690 20.81 -2.12 -42.33
C PRO A 690 21.96 -1.12 -42.31
N SER A 691 22.98 -1.37 -43.11
CA SER A 691 24.10 -0.48 -43.37
C SER A 691 23.57 0.84 -43.95
N LYS A 692 23.77 1.95 -43.24
CA LYS A 692 23.77 3.30 -43.82
C LYS A 692 25.14 3.91 -43.67
N ALA A 693 25.65 4.25 -44.85
CA ALA A 693 26.95 4.87 -45.03
C ALA A 693 26.98 6.33 -44.54
N ALA A 694 28.13 6.70 -44.09
CA ALA A 694 28.84 7.98 -44.17
C ALA A 694 28.24 9.23 -43.51
N GLY A 695 29.00 9.80 -42.61
CA GLY A 695 29.11 11.25 -42.46
C GLY A 695 29.08 11.79 -41.04
N GLY A 696 30.22 12.17 -40.51
CA GLY A 696 30.34 13.33 -39.65
C GLY A 696 30.57 13.13 -38.17
N SER A 697 31.83 13.32 -37.79
CA SER A 697 32.34 13.93 -36.55
C SER A 697 31.78 13.53 -35.19
N GLY A 698 32.63 12.87 -34.47
CA GLY A 698 33.02 13.11 -33.10
C GLY A 698 32.00 13.38 -32.04
N LYS A 699 31.55 12.34 -31.34
CA LYS A 699 31.35 12.38 -29.88
C LYS A 699 31.70 11.00 -29.32
N ILE A 700 32.88 10.93 -28.72
CA ILE A 700 33.36 9.77 -27.96
C ILE A 700 32.43 9.62 -26.76
N LYS A 701 31.68 8.52 -26.72
CA LYS A 701 30.91 8.14 -25.52
C LYS A 701 31.87 7.62 -24.44
N MET A 702 32.13 8.42 -23.44
CA MET A 702 32.74 8.02 -22.17
C MET A 702 31.75 7.13 -21.38
N SER A 703 31.72 5.83 -21.66
CA SER A 703 30.94 4.89 -20.85
C SER A 703 31.52 3.47 -20.84
N LYS A 704 32.84 3.33 -20.80
CA LYS A 704 33.49 2.01 -20.68
C LYS A 704 34.56 1.91 -19.58
N SER A 705 34.72 2.85 -18.69
CA SER A 705 35.78 2.83 -17.69
C SER A 705 35.50 2.02 -16.42
N ALA A 706 34.29 1.49 -16.22
CA ALA A 706 33.94 0.80 -14.97
C ALA A 706 33.98 -0.74 -15.01
N GLY A 707 34.48 -1.36 -16.09
CA GLY A 707 34.46 -2.81 -16.22
C GLY A 707 35.70 -3.45 -16.82
N ILE A 708 36.81 -2.72 -16.98
CA ILE A 708 38.02 -3.29 -17.59
C ILE A 708 38.86 -3.95 -16.50
N SER A 709 39.03 -5.30 -16.63
CA SER A 709 39.88 -6.07 -15.73
C SER A 709 41.34 -5.61 -15.86
N THR A 710 42.07 -5.50 -14.76
CA THR A 710 43.51 -5.26 -14.75
C THR A 710 44.37 -6.44 -15.20
N GLU A 711 43.72 -7.55 -15.57
CA GLU A 711 44.35 -8.77 -16.05
C GLU A 711 43.64 -9.30 -17.29
N ILE A 712 44.45 -9.69 -18.31
CA ILE A 712 44.00 -10.43 -19.48
C ILE A 712 44.60 -11.82 -19.49
N ASN A 713 43.80 -12.86 -19.75
CA ASN A 713 44.24 -14.25 -19.84
C ASN A 713 44.29 -14.68 -21.33
N LEU A 714 45.48 -15.04 -21.82
CA LEU A 714 45.73 -15.48 -23.18
C LEU A 714 46.08 -16.99 -23.26
N LEU A 715 45.90 -17.74 -22.19
CA LEU A 715 46.17 -19.17 -22.16
C LEU A 715 45.31 -19.90 -23.20
N GLY A 716 45.95 -20.75 -24.02
CA GLY A 716 45.26 -21.54 -25.03
C GLY A 716 44.96 -20.81 -26.35
N CYS A 717 45.36 -19.54 -26.47
CA CYS A 717 45.25 -18.81 -27.76
C CYS A 717 46.44 -19.15 -28.69
N THR A 718 46.24 -19.06 -29.99
CA THR A 718 47.31 -18.95 -30.95
C THR A 718 47.97 -17.57 -30.84
N VAL A 719 49.21 -17.40 -31.38
CA VAL A 719 49.93 -16.11 -31.27
C VAL A 719 49.12 -14.99 -31.93
N ASP A 720 48.53 -15.24 -33.11
CA ASP A 720 47.76 -14.25 -33.85
C ASP A 720 46.49 -13.85 -33.12
N GLU A 721 45.76 -14.82 -32.53
CA GLU A 721 44.58 -14.55 -31.70
C GLU A 721 44.92 -13.79 -30.42
N ALA A 722 46.07 -14.14 -29.82
CA ALA A 722 46.52 -13.45 -28.60
C ALA A 722 46.88 -11.99 -28.87
N VAL A 723 47.57 -11.71 -29.99
CA VAL A 723 47.91 -10.34 -30.41
C VAL A 723 46.66 -9.54 -30.72
N ALA A 724 45.66 -10.09 -31.44
CA ALA A 724 44.43 -9.40 -31.75
C ALA A 724 43.61 -9.06 -30.51
N ARG A 725 43.54 -9.96 -29.50
CA ARG A 725 42.88 -9.71 -28.22
C ARG A 725 43.62 -8.69 -27.36
N LEU A 726 44.95 -8.75 -27.41
CA LEU A 726 45.83 -7.89 -26.64
C LEU A 726 45.77 -6.45 -27.14
N ASP A 727 45.73 -6.25 -28.46
CA ASP A 727 45.57 -4.96 -29.10
C ASP A 727 44.34 -4.21 -28.59
N LYS A 728 43.20 -4.82 -28.70
CA LYS A 728 41.94 -4.23 -28.20
C LYS A 728 41.94 -3.98 -26.70
N TYR A 729 42.49 -4.92 -25.92
CA TYR A 729 42.52 -4.81 -24.47
C TYR A 729 43.44 -3.69 -23.99
N LEU A 730 44.62 -3.53 -24.58
CA LEU A 730 45.56 -2.49 -24.23
C LEU A 730 45.06 -1.09 -24.62
N ASP A 731 44.38 -0.96 -25.75
CA ASP A 731 43.71 0.29 -26.14
C ASP A 731 42.61 0.68 -25.13
N ASP A 732 41.75 -0.27 -24.80
CA ASP A 732 40.68 -0.06 -23.80
C ASP A 732 41.27 0.29 -22.41
N ALA A 733 42.34 -0.40 -21.97
CA ALA A 733 42.98 -0.17 -20.69
C ALA A 733 43.72 1.21 -20.65
N TYR A 734 44.35 1.62 -21.76
CA TYR A 734 44.99 2.92 -21.87
C TYR A 734 43.99 4.08 -21.86
N ILE A 735 42.85 3.95 -22.57
CA ILE A 735 41.75 4.90 -22.57
C ILE A 735 41.14 5.01 -21.16
N ALA A 736 41.03 3.90 -20.42
CA ALA A 736 40.55 3.85 -19.05
C ALA A 736 41.54 4.38 -18.01
N ARG A 737 42.77 4.80 -18.44
CA ARG A 737 43.85 5.29 -17.58
C ARG A 737 44.27 4.31 -16.49
N ILE A 738 44.26 3.02 -16.80
CA ILE A 738 44.77 1.99 -15.87
C ILE A 738 46.28 2.10 -15.86
N PRO A 739 46.96 2.28 -14.70
CA PRO A 739 48.40 2.53 -14.67
C PRO A 739 49.23 1.30 -15.02
N GLN A 740 48.71 0.10 -14.73
CA GLN A 740 49.43 -1.15 -14.92
C GLN A 740 48.48 -2.29 -15.22
N VAL A 741 48.79 -3.17 -16.15
CA VAL A 741 48.02 -4.37 -16.49
C VAL A 741 48.89 -5.61 -16.52
N ARG A 742 48.23 -6.76 -16.28
CA ARG A 742 48.83 -8.09 -16.20
C ARG A 742 48.35 -8.96 -17.36
N ILE A 743 49.28 -9.51 -18.11
CA ILE A 743 49.03 -10.37 -19.28
C ILE A 743 49.45 -11.79 -18.94
N VAL A 744 48.53 -12.72 -18.83
CA VAL A 744 48.77 -14.12 -18.53
C VAL A 744 48.88 -14.90 -19.83
N HIS A 745 50.06 -15.42 -20.17
CA HIS A 745 50.31 -16.20 -21.39
C HIS A 745 50.85 -17.61 -21.13
N GLY A 746 51.11 -17.96 -19.86
CA GLY A 746 51.62 -19.27 -19.45
C GLY A 746 53.12 -19.52 -19.72
N LYS A 747 53.62 -20.58 -19.10
CA LYS A 747 55.03 -20.98 -19.19
C LYS A 747 55.37 -21.90 -20.38
N GLY A 748 54.39 -22.43 -21.14
CA GLY A 748 54.51 -23.44 -22.21
C GLY A 748 55.77 -23.36 -23.10
N THR A 749 55.70 -23.53 -24.38
CA THR A 749 56.81 -23.51 -25.33
C THR A 749 57.46 -22.11 -25.50
N GLY A 750 56.88 -21.09 -24.89
CA GLY A 750 57.34 -19.71 -25.00
C GLY A 750 56.87 -18.97 -26.26
N ALA A 751 56.12 -19.58 -27.15
CA ALA A 751 55.63 -18.98 -28.39
C ALA A 751 54.77 -17.76 -28.12
N LEU A 752 53.78 -17.88 -27.21
CA LEU A 752 52.87 -16.78 -26.79
C LEU A 752 53.66 -15.65 -26.11
N ARG A 753 54.58 -15.97 -25.23
CA ARG A 753 55.46 -14.98 -24.59
C ARG A 753 56.24 -14.18 -25.59
N ASN A 754 56.87 -14.87 -26.57
CA ASN A 754 57.65 -14.20 -27.60
C ASN A 754 56.77 -13.33 -28.51
N GLY A 755 55.57 -13.80 -28.88
CA GLY A 755 54.61 -13.04 -29.66
C GLY A 755 54.12 -11.78 -28.94
N VAL A 756 53.70 -11.93 -27.66
CA VAL A 756 53.29 -10.82 -26.79
C VAL A 756 54.44 -9.82 -26.62
N THR A 757 55.67 -10.27 -26.36
CA THR A 757 56.82 -9.38 -26.19
C THR A 757 57.16 -8.63 -27.48
N ALA A 758 57.05 -9.30 -28.64
CA ALA A 758 57.29 -8.67 -29.94
C ALA A 758 56.26 -7.59 -30.24
N TYR A 759 54.98 -7.86 -29.94
CA TYR A 759 53.90 -6.92 -30.11
C TYR A 759 54.02 -5.70 -29.20
N LEU A 760 54.27 -5.87 -27.89
CA LEU A 760 54.39 -4.80 -26.90
C LEU A 760 55.52 -3.80 -27.24
N ARG A 761 56.59 -4.22 -27.92
CA ARG A 761 57.68 -3.35 -28.37
C ARG A 761 57.22 -2.34 -29.46
N GLY A 762 56.15 -2.66 -30.19
CA GLY A 762 55.62 -1.81 -31.24
C GLY A 762 54.57 -0.81 -30.78
N VAL A 763 54.06 -0.90 -29.54
CA VAL A 763 52.96 -0.09 -29.04
C VAL A 763 53.46 1.22 -28.41
N PRO A 764 53.11 2.41 -28.95
CA PRO A 764 53.72 3.70 -28.59
C PRO A 764 53.36 4.25 -27.20
N TYR A 765 52.24 3.79 -26.60
CA TYR A 765 51.75 4.26 -25.31
C TYR A 765 52.13 3.37 -24.13
N ILE A 766 52.96 2.34 -24.34
CA ILE A 766 53.57 1.53 -23.29
C ILE A 766 54.85 2.23 -22.80
N LYS A 767 54.96 2.34 -21.48
CA LYS A 767 56.14 2.92 -20.80
C LYS A 767 57.21 1.88 -20.58
N SER A 768 56.85 0.73 -20.02
CA SER A 768 57.71 -0.39 -19.75
C SER A 768 56.91 -1.70 -19.64
N PHE A 769 57.61 -2.82 -19.88
CA PHE A 769 57.04 -4.13 -19.60
C PHE A 769 58.13 -5.06 -19.07
N ARG A 770 57.75 -5.97 -18.15
CA ARG A 770 58.63 -6.96 -17.55
C ARG A 770 57.94 -8.29 -17.34
N LEU A 771 58.69 -9.37 -17.21
CA LEU A 771 58.10 -10.63 -16.75
C LEU A 771 57.74 -10.53 -15.27
N GLY A 772 56.72 -11.28 -14.87
CA GLY A 772 56.28 -11.37 -13.46
C GLY A 772 57.38 -11.94 -12.58
N GLU A 773 57.47 -11.48 -11.32
CA GLU A 773 58.33 -12.00 -10.27
C GLU A 773 57.70 -13.17 -9.52
N ILE A 774 58.48 -13.82 -8.60
CA ILE A 774 57.95 -14.89 -7.74
C ILE A 774 56.79 -14.35 -6.91
N GLY A 775 55.59 -14.90 -7.13
CA GLY A 775 54.31 -14.43 -6.56
C GLY A 775 53.41 -13.68 -7.53
N GLU A 776 53.94 -13.15 -8.65
CA GLU A 776 53.15 -12.49 -9.72
C GLU A 776 52.83 -13.43 -10.90
N GLY A 777 53.25 -14.69 -10.87
CA GLY A 777 53.05 -15.71 -11.91
C GLY A 777 54.30 -16.06 -12.72
N ASP A 778 55.50 -15.60 -12.32
CA ASP A 778 56.80 -15.87 -12.87
C ASP A 778 56.88 -15.63 -14.40
N ALA A 779 57.66 -16.44 -15.11
CA ALA A 779 57.83 -16.40 -16.57
C ALA A 779 56.53 -16.67 -17.38
N GLY A 780 55.40 -16.96 -16.73
CA GLY A 780 54.09 -17.16 -17.38
C GLY A 780 53.24 -15.91 -17.52
N VAL A 781 53.71 -14.76 -16.98
CA VAL A 781 52.98 -13.49 -16.95
C VAL A 781 53.90 -12.36 -17.43
N THR A 782 53.35 -11.39 -18.16
CA THR A 782 54.02 -10.13 -18.48
C THR A 782 53.21 -8.98 -17.86
N ILE A 783 53.92 -8.11 -17.13
CA ILE A 783 53.36 -6.91 -16.53
C ILE A 783 53.71 -5.72 -17.42
N VAL A 784 52.72 -4.88 -17.72
CA VAL A 784 52.85 -3.73 -18.63
C VAL A 784 52.43 -2.46 -17.90
N ASP A 785 53.33 -1.45 -17.91
CA ASP A 785 53.06 -0.12 -17.40
C ASP A 785 52.82 0.83 -18.57
N PHE A 786 51.82 1.64 -18.48
CA PHE A 786 51.46 2.65 -19.48
C PHE A 786 52.18 4.00 -19.19
N LYS A 787 52.29 4.83 -20.26
CA LYS A 787 52.86 6.18 -20.15
C LYS A 787 51.92 7.14 -19.43
#